data_9233a5f863add516ab6ad24bbd2d8e4f
#
_entry.id   9233a5f863add516ab6ad24bbd2d8e4f
#
_cell.length_a   1.000
_cell.length_b   1.000
_cell.length_c   1.000
_cell.angle_alpha   90.00
_cell.angle_beta   90.00
_cell.angle_gamma   90.00
#
_symmetry.space_group_name_H-M   'P 1'
#
loop_
_entity.id
_entity.type
_entity.pdbx_description
1 polymer ?
#
loop_
_entity_poly.entity_id
_entity_poly.type
_entity_poly.pdbx_seq_one_letter_code
_entity_poly.pdbx_strand_id
1 'polypeptide(L)'
;MSFRYIGRVVIPSPNAERYATVCQFCNVGCGYDVYVWPAGEEGGLKPGEHGVVYRVKDTVYNRELKPDSTDFSRITVLSHSMGIPWISEAMVVRTIRRDWSKGRGTGEWREVYVAQIPSPECPINMGNHSIRGGTNGERNWSPWNVAGARRLKFPMVRFGGRLEVVTWDYAIDLVARVVKGVIDRWGVESQRWGKEGHAIFAHRMDHGGGGGGAMIENVTAGLFFFYGVRTAFARIHNRPFFGPENPAIGDAGPGAMNNSLHDLRLADVMVFWGANSYVTGTVMFIEHALSNLRGATADEKRRWFGGEPVVDTYMIIVDPRKTETVEAARAAARDRVLHLAPEPGTDIVLANAIARVIYERYRGTVDSILQVYRQAAQRGFNWDENAWRLYLEEALEINRKTLDQYLAEAEKVTGVPRRDIERAAEIIGAPKPGGYPKRVWLMYEKGIIWNQNYRSIYSLVDLCIMTGAFRGIPGTGCQRQGGHQEGYAGPEPPPPPWVKERLHPSPWNFAKLKGIELKTYDDYRRLFNEWYREVYTEGYYKTKWPMGDRYMPTTDFRLEGGEGRVLWVHDMDNYKLAPAAQRLKAAVSERSWRVTRYVFAQDFAGITARDSAEQYDTRALDIQVTTRPTSEEYARLVLEALEKTGGLFVVVQDIYPTFMVEDAHVILPAAFNNGETPDVRMSVHERRFRISDAWLDPPGEAKPDWWIYAMVARRIVELYEAEGRRDDPVARRFRDAFKPIWDAMERNARDPSVEVENEIFKVYIANADETFSRLGVGWEVQYWTPAFKKLDLNILRKFRTVGVILPLTELKINPDGSVEARGIVNLMEPALNPQYREEVVVARPDGTIERRIELVSSEKARGYAVNKLRAWPSLWLGHPLYVAELMKDYKYWVLNGRYNEIWQTGYQDPNSEVLIRRWPYAFIQVNPEDARREGLENGDIVVVYNPHGSVPAIVWVSEMVKPGVTFLIMAHPYSVGANAVTTPSVEPVAQNPDYKLTRANLRKIGSLRPEVKATLTFKDIKFS
;
A
#
# COMPACT_ATOMS: atom_id res chain seq x y z
N MET A 1 -8.15 37.44 -25.51
CA MET A 1 -9.40 36.96 -24.84
C MET A 1 -8.97 36.27 -23.55
N SER A 2 -9.46 36.77 -22.43
CA SER A 2 -9.27 36.02 -21.16
C SER A 2 -10.31 34.90 -21.14
N PHE A 3 -9.86 33.65 -21.23
CA PHE A 3 -10.74 32.52 -21.07
C PHE A 3 -11.07 32.36 -19.59
N ARG A 4 -12.31 32.62 -19.17
CA ARG A 4 -12.79 32.32 -17.82
C ARG A 4 -13.27 30.89 -17.67
N TYR A 5 -13.82 30.33 -18.75
CA TYR A 5 -14.41 28.99 -18.72
C TYR A 5 -14.15 28.30 -20.05
N ILE A 6 -13.98 26.99 -20.01
CA ILE A 6 -14.08 26.08 -21.17
C ILE A 6 -15.25 25.14 -20.89
N GLY A 7 -16.35 25.32 -21.64
CA GLY A 7 -17.59 24.63 -21.30
C GLY A 7 -18.04 24.99 -19.88
N ARG A 8 -18.03 24.04 -18.96
CA ARG A 8 -18.31 24.23 -17.53
C ARG A 8 -17.07 24.35 -16.66
N VAL A 9 -15.89 24.12 -17.19
CA VAL A 9 -14.63 24.11 -16.44
C VAL A 9 -14.15 25.52 -16.19
N VAL A 10 -13.90 25.84 -14.93
CA VAL A 10 -13.28 27.09 -14.52
C VAL A 10 -11.78 27.01 -14.77
N ILE A 11 -11.23 28.03 -15.41
CA ILE A 11 -9.81 28.08 -15.76
C ILE A 11 -9.02 28.81 -14.67
N PRO A 12 -7.83 28.30 -14.28
CA PRO A 12 -6.99 28.98 -13.31
C PRO A 12 -6.66 30.43 -13.67
N SER A 13 -6.54 31.27 -12.65
CA SER A 13 -6.02 32.62 -12.77
C SER A 13 -4.54 32.62 -13.16
N PRO A 14 -4.06 33.62 -13.93
CA PRO A 14 -2.65 33.83 -14.14
C PRO A 14 -1.85 34.04 -12.85
N ASN A 15 -2.49 34.53 -11.81
CA ASN A 15 -1.89 34.80 -10.50
C ASN A 15 -2.11 33.62 -9.50
N ALA A 16 -2.60 32.48 -9.98
CA ALA A 16 -2.82 31.32 -9.12
C ALA A 16 -1.52 30.84 -8.48
N GLU A 17 -1.56 30.59 -7.18
CA GLU A 17 -0.49 29.91 -6.47
C GLU A 17 -0.38 28.48 -6.99
N ARG A 18 0.86 28.01 -7.17
CA ARG A 18 1.13 26.66 -7.68
C ARG A 18 1.84 25.79 -6.66
N TYR A 19 1.31 24.60 -6.46
CA TYR A 19 1.85 23.58 -5.57
C TYR A 19 2.07 22.27 -6.33
N ALA A 20 2.86 21.39 -5.77
CA ALA A 20 3.07 20.05 -6.30
C ALA A 20 2.54 19.00 -5.34
N THR A 21 1.88 17.97 -5.87
CA THR A 21 1.44 16.85 -5.07
C THR A 21 1.55 15.52 -5.81
N VAL A 22 1.41 14.46 -5.06
CA VAL A 22 1.34 13.09 -5.55
C VAL A 22 -0.06 12.56 -5.30
N CYS A 23 -0.68 11.97 -6.32
CA CYS A 23 -2.00 11.35 -6.19
C CYS A 23 -2.02 10.36 -5.01
N GLN A 24 -3.00 10.48 -4.13
CA GLN A 24 -3.08 9.67 -2.91
C GLN A 24 -3.58 8.25 -3.13
N PHE A 25 -4.10 7.89 -4.31
CA PHE A 25 -4.77 6.61 -4.47
C PHE A 25 -3.81 5.42 -4.61
N CYS A 26 -3.28 5.17 -5.78
CA CYS A 26 -2.50 3.97 -6.01
C CYS A 26 -1.00 4.25 -5.98
N ASN A 27 -0.23 3.16 -5.88
CA ASN A 27 1.23 3.20 -5.82
C ASN A 27 1.93 3.64 -7.12
N VAL A 28 1.19 3.88 -8.19
CA VAL A 28 1.72 4.53 -9.39
C VAL A 28 2.29 5.89 -9.04
N GLY A 29 1.59 6.63 -8.19
CA GLY A 29 2.07 7.90 -7.68
C GLY A 29 2.13 8.98 -8.77
N CYS A 30 1.05 9.16 -9.51
CA CYS A 30 0.92 10.23 -10.50
C CYS A 30 1.17 11.59 -9.86
N GLY A 31 1.96 12.44 -10.53
CA GLY A 31 2.20 13.81 -10.09
C GLY A 31 1.09 14.74 -10.57
N TYR A 32 0.73 15.70 -9.73
CA TYR A 32 -0.25 16.74 -10.04
C TYR A 32 0.28 18.10 -9.68
N ASP A 33 0.04 19.06 -10.56
CA ASP A 33 0.13 20.48 -10.26
C ASP A 33 -1.20 20.94 -9.67
N VAL A 34 -1.12 21.65 -8.55
CA VAL A 34 -2.30 22.21 -7.88
C VAL A 34 -2.25 23.72 -7.98
N TYR A 35 -3.31 24.31 -8.50
CA TYR A 35 -3.47 25.76 -8.62
C TYR A 35 -4.54 26.22 -7.65
N VAL A 36 -4.24 27.29 -6.90
CA VAL A 36 -5.18 27.89 -5.95
C VAL A 36 -5.27 29.39 -6.21
N TRP A 37 -6.48 29.90 -6.38
CA TRP A 37 -6.72 31.34 -6.60
C TRP A 37 -8.03 31.80 -5.97
N PRO A 38 -8.18 33.10 -5.61
CA PRO A 38 -9.42 33.64 -5.07
C PRO A 38 -10.59 33.49 -6.09
N ALA A 39 -11.77 33.15 -5.58
CA ALA A 39 -12.99 33.14 -6.40
C ALA A 39 -13.29 34.55 -6.94
N GLY A 40 -13.57 34.65 -8.22
CA GLY A 40 -13.79 35.92 -8.94
C GLY A 40 -12.59 36.34 -9.82
N GLU A 41 -11.43 35.68 -9.66
CA GLU A 41 -10.22 35.94 -10.45
C GLU A 41 -9.97 34.89 -11.55
N GLU A 42 -11.00 34.19 -11.99
CA GLU A 42 -10.88 33.10 -12.95
C GLU A 42 -10.41 33.57 -14.32
N GLY A 43 -9.65 32.70 -14.98
CA GLY A 43 -9.30 32.81 -16.41
C GLY A 43 -7.93 33.40 -16.69
N GLY A 44 -7.47 33.18 -17.90
CA GLY A 44 -6.24 33.74 -18.43
C GLY A 44 -5.01 32.87 -18.37
N LEU A 45 -4.97 31.86 -17.52
CA LEU A 45 -3.85 30.89 -17.52
C LEU A 45 -3.88 30.08 -18.81
N LYS A 46 -2.78 30.05 -19.51
CA LYS A 46 -2.61 29.24 -20.69
C LYS A 46 -1.52 28.20 -20.47
N PRO A 47 -1.61 27.04 -21.12
CA PRO A 47 -0.54 26.06 -21.09
C PRO A 47 0.80 26.70 -21.52
N GLY A 48 1.86 26.45 -20.74
CA GLY A 48 3.19 27.00 -21.02
C GLY A 48 3.45 28.42 -20.53
N GLU A 49 2.43 29.12 -20.01
CA GLU A 49 2.61 30.42 -19.35
C GLU A 49 2.75 30.28 -17.82
N HIS A 50 3.33 31.30 -17.19
CA HIS A 50 3.44 31.43 -15.72
C HIS A 50 4.18 30.28 -15.01
N GLY A 51 5.22 29.73 -15.63
CA GLY A 51 5.97 28.63 -15.03
C GLY A 51 5.20 27.32 -14.91
N VAL A 52 3.99 27.27 -15.49
CA VAL A 52 3.32 26.03 -15.77
C VAL A 52 4.12 25.32 -16.84
N VAL A 53 4.81 24.31 -16.44
CA VAL A 53 5.91 23.85 -17.21
C VAL A 53 5.49 22.77 -18.16
N TYR A 54 5.62 23.12 -19.34
CA TYR A 54 5.71 22.23 -20.45
C TYR A 54 7.16 22.10 -20.97
N ARG A 55 8.13 22.43 -20.13
CA ARG A 55 9.55 22.45 -20.46
C ARG A 55 10.35 21.34 -19.80
N VAL A 56 9.74 20.18 -19.59
CA VAL A 56 10.54 19.00 -19.23
C VAL A 56 11.11 18.43 -20.52
N LYS A 57 12.39 18.60 -20.69
CA LYS A 57 13.11 17.86 -21.71
C LYS A 57 13.39 16.47 -21.19
N ASP A 58 12.52 15.54 -21.52
CA ASP A 58 12.69 14.14 -21.19
C ASP A 58 13.54 13.45 -22.26
N THR A 59 14.83 13.40 -22.03
CA THR A 59 15.76 12.71 -22.93
C THR A 59 15.69 11.19 -22.81
N VAL A 60 15.08 10.65 -21.75
CA VAL A 60 14.90 9.21 -21.57
C VAL A 60 13.94 8.67 -22.60
N TYR A 61 12.85 9.37 -22.82
CA TYR A 61 11.80 8.98 -23.77
C TYR A 61 11.95 9.70 -25.12
N ASN A 62 13.05 10.41 -25.30
CA ASN A 62 13.36 11.16 -26.54
C ASN A 62 12.20 12.05 -27.03
N ARG A 63 11.53 12.72 -26.10
CA ARG A 63 10.42 13.61 -26.39
C ARG A 63 10.51 14.90 -25.59
N GLU A 64 10.04 15.96 -26.19
CA GLU A 64 9.77 17.21 -25.51
C GLU A 64 8.32 17.25 -25.06
N LEU A 65 8.08 17.43 -23.77
CA LEU A 65 6.72 17.55 -23.25
C LEU A 65 6.28 19.00 -23.45
N LYS A 66 5.67 19.28 -24.59
CA LYS A 66 5.05 20.57 -24.90
C LYS A 66 3.54 20.39 -25.07
N PRO A 67 2.73 21.34 -24.62
CA PRO A 67 1.34 21.35 -25.05
C PRO A 67 1.28 21.64 -26.54
N ASP A 68 0.46 20.92 -27.26
CA ASP A 68 0.23 21.12 -28.68
C ASP A 68 -0.50 22.43 -29.00
N SER A 69 -1.08 23.05 -27.98
CA SER A 69 -1.96 24.20 -28.15
C SER A 69 -1.99 25.09 -26.91
N THR A 70 -2.12 26.37 -27.08
CA THR A 70 -2.47 27.34 -26.07
C THR A 70 -3.98 27.44 -25.83
N ASP A 71 -4.77 26.65 -26.52
CA ASP A 71 -6.20 26.57 -26.40
C ASP A 71 -6.58 25.36 -25.52
N PHE A 72 -7.06 25.62 -24.32
CA PHE A 72 -7.47 24.58 -23.37
C PHE A 72 -8.57 23.65 -23.93
N SER A 73 -9.39 24.10 -24.89
CA SER A 73 -10.39 23.25 -25.53
C SER A 73 -9.80 22.13 -26.36
N ARG A 74 -8.53 22.27 -26.75
CA ARG A 74 -7.76 21.28 -27.52
C ARG A 74 -6.82 20.46 -26.71
N ILE A 75 -6.61 20.82 -25.44
CA ILE A 75 -5.81 20.02 -24.55
C ILE A 75 -6.67 18.84 -24.08
N THR A 76 -6.78 17.90 -24.93
CA THR A 76 -7.11 16.55 -24.57
C THR A 76 -5.79 15.86 -24.21
N VAL A 77 -5.42 15.85 -22.95
CA VAL A 77 -4.71 14.68 -22.51
C VAL A 77 -5.78 13.61 -22.52
N LEU A 78 -5.85 12.95 -23.59
CA LEU A 78 -6.54 11.70 -23.66
C LEU A 78 -5.84 10.82 -22.63
N SER A 79 -6.39 10.77 -21.45
CA SER A 79 -6.27 9.57 -20.72
C SER A 79 -6.87 8.52 -21.64
N HIS A 80 -6.03 7.80 -22.30
CA HIS A 80 -6.42 6.75 -23.23
C HIS A 80 -7.41 5.76 -22.60
N SER A 81 -7.45 5.72 -21.29
CA SER A 81 -8.34 4.86 -20.53
C SER A 81 -9.74 5.40 -20.32
N MET A 82 -9.93 6.71 -20.28
CA MET A 82 -11.16 7.27 -19.70
C MET A 82 -11.85 8.35 -20.53
N GLY A 83 -11.23 8.86 -21.60
CA GLY A 83 -11.78 9.94 -22.40
C GLY A 83 -12.05 11.25 -21.64
N ILE A 84 -11.40 11.41 -20.48
CA ILE A 84 -11.57 12.61 -19.66
C ILE A 84 -10.63 13.69 -20.17
N PRO A 85 -11.11 14.93 -20.39
CA PRO A 85 -10.27 16.05 -20.75
C PRO A 85 -9.16 16.28 -19.73
N TRP A 86 -8.04 16.86 -20.16
CA TRP A 86 -6.92 17.23 -19.30
C TRP A 86 -7.33 18.07 -18.10
N ILE A 87 -8.26 19.00 -18.30
CA ILE A 87 -8.98 19.72 -17.25
C ILE A 87 -10.46 19.32 -17.34
N SER A 88 -11.00 18.76 -16.27
CA SER A 88 -12.42 18.43 -16.16
C SER A 88 -13.05 19.15 -14.96
N GLU A 89 -14.38 19.22 -14.93
CA GLU A 89 -15.11 19.77 -13.80
C GLU A 89 -14.71 19.12 -12.47
N ALA A 90 -14.46 17.82 -12.48
CA ALA A 90 -14.08 17.06 -11.28
C ALA A 90 -12.66 17.35 -10.76
N MET A 91 -11.83 18.03 -11.56
CA MET A 91 -10.48 18.47 -11.16
C MET A 91 -10.48 19.84 -10.52
N VAL A 92 -11.52 20.65 -10.74
CA VAL A 92 -11.58 22.06 -10.32
C VAL A 92 -12.78 22.26 -9.41
N VAL A 93 -12.52 22.68 -8.17
CA VAL A 93 -13.55 22.87 -7.17
C VAL A 93 -13.46 24.25 -6.53
N ARG A 94 -14.62 24.79 -6.16
CA ARG A 94 -14.71 25.96 -5.30
C ARG A 94 -14.80 25.50 -3.85
N THR A 95 -13.93 26.04 -3.01
CA THR A 95 -13.82 25.68 -1.59
C THR A 95 -13.45 26.89 -0.76
N ILE A 96 -13.02 26.69 0.49
CA ILE A 96 -12.58 27.76 1.39
C ILE A 96 -11.14 27.55 1.85
N ARG A 97 -10.38 28.63 1.98
CA ARG A 97 -9.04 28.68 2.55
C ARG A 97 -8.87 29.97 3.34
N ARG A 98 -8.01 29.96 4.37
CA ARG A 98 -7.59 31.19 5.03
C ARG A 98 -6.70 32.01 4.10
N ASP A 99 -6.65 33.32 4.34
CA ASP A 99 -5.67 34.16 3.65
C ASP A 99 -4.27 33.91 4.21
N TRP A 100 -3.41 33.30 3.39
CA TRP A 100 -2.05 32.94 3.78
C TRP A 100 -1.01 34.06 3.53
N SER A 101 -1.43 35.26 3.17
CA SER A 101 -0.52 36.40 2.91
C SER A 101 0.37 36.76 4.11
N LYS A 102 -0.05 36.43 5.34
CA LYS A 102 0.70 36.63 6.58
C LYS A 102 1.25 35.34 7.21
N GLY A 103 1.19 34.24 6.51
CA GLY A 103 1.56 32.92 6.98
C GLY A 103 0.42 31.92 6.85
N ARG A 104 0.79 30.66 6.76
CA ARG A 104 -0.15 29.53 6.61
C ARG A 104 -1.15 29.51 7.79
N GLY A 105 -2.45 29.45 7.48
CA GLY A 105 -3.51 29.29 8.48
C GLY A 105 -3.82 30.51 9.33
N THR A 106 -3.31 31.72 9.01
CA THR A 106 -3.39 32.89 9.92
C THR A 106 -4.47 33.92 9.58
N GLY A 107 -4.89 34.02 8.34
CA GLY A 107 -5.83 35.06 7.88
C GLY A 107 -7.29 34.64 7.99
N GLU A 108 -8.17 35.51 7.47
CA GLU A 108 -9.60 35.25 7.38
C GLU A 108 -9.94 34.19 6.32
N TRP A 109 -11.05 33.51 6.49
CA TRP A 109 -11.57 32.57 5.52
C TRP A 109 -12.03 33.27 4.24
N ARG A 110 -11.58 32.76 3.10
CA ARG A 110 -11.94 33.23 1.75
C ARG A 110 -12.38 32.08 0.89
N GLU A 111 -13.26 32.33 -0.06
CA GLU A 111 -13.57 31.38 -1.12
C GLU A 111 -12.44 31.37 -2.14
N VAL A 112 -12.03 30.16 -2.50
CA VAL A 112 -10.98 29.91 -3.49
C VAL A 112 -11.41 28.81 -4.45
N TYR A 113 -10.80 28.82 -5.63
CA TYR A 113 -10.79 27.65 -6.48
C TYR A 113 -9.50 26.87 -6.26
N VAL A 114 -9.63 25.55 -6.32
CA VAL A 114 -8.51 24.59 -6.34
C VAL A 114 -8.63 23.77 -7.61
N ALA A 115 -7.59 23.79 -8.44
CA ALA A 115 -7.49 22.94 -9.63
C ALA A 115 -6.35 21.94 -9.45
N GLN A 116 -6.66 20.65 -9.41
CA GLN A 116 -5.69 19.58 -9.26
C GLN A 116 -5.49 18.89 -10.61
N ILE A 117 -4.47 19.30 -11.34
CA ILE A 117 -4.24 18.97 -12.75
C ILE A 117 -3.08 17.99 -12.88
N PRO A 118 -3.21 16.88 -13.66
CA PRO A 118 -2.11 15.94 -13.86
C PRO A 118 -0.90 16.63 -14.49
N SER A 119 0.26 16.46 -13.86
CA SER A 119 1.48 17.15 -14.29
C SER A 119 2.13 16.48 -15.51
N PRO A 120 2.33 17.20 -16.61
CA PRO A 120 3.05 16.67 -17.77
C PRO A 120 4.56 16.49 -17.50
N GLU A 121 5.12 17.19 -16.50
CA GLU A 121 6.50 17.05 -16.11
C GLU A 121 6.79 15.72 -15.40
N CYS A 122 5.78 15.14 -14.75
CA CYS A 122 5.96 13.91 -13.99
C CYS A 122 6.27 12.73 -14.90
N PRO A 123 7.44 12.09 -14.76
CA PRO A 123 7.84 10.99 -15.65
C PRO A 123 7.00 9.73 -15.50
N ILE A 124 6.20 9.65 -14.45
CA ILE A 124 5.32 8.51 -14.16
C ILE A 124 4.05 8.58 -15.00
N ASN A 125 3.37 9.70 -14.95
CA ASN A 125 2.05 9.85 -15.60
C ASN A 125 2.04 10.76 -16.84
N MET A 126 3.09 11.57 -17.04
CA MET A 126 3.26 12.36 -18.26
C MET A 126 2.00 13.14 -18.67
N GLY A 127 1.32 13.73 -17.68
CA GLY A 127 0.08 14.46 -17.86
C GLY A 127 -1.19 13.59 -17.91
N ASN A 128 -1.08 12.28 -17.81
CA ASN A 128 -2.23 11.38 -17.83
C ASN A 128 -2.76 11.06 -16.42
N HIS A 129 -3.97 10.52 -16.33
CA HIS A 129 -4.62 10.16 -15.06
C HIS A 129 -5.60 8.99 -15.23
N SER A 130 -5.92 8.32 -14.12
CA SER A 130 -7.06 7.40 -14.02
C SER A 130 -8.32 8.18 -13.65
N ILE A 131 -9.49 7.53 -13.72
CA ILE A 131 -10.75 8.14 -13.28
C ILE A 131 -10.66 8.62 -11.82
N ARG A 132 -9.97 7.88 -10.96
CA ARG A 132 -9.75 8.27 -9.57
C ARG A 132 -8.93 9.56 -9.47
N GLY A 133 -7.80 9.61 -10.16
CA GLY A 133 -6.95 10.80 -10.18
C GLY A 133 -7.62 12.00 -10.84
N GLY A 134 -8.42 11.77 -11.88
CA GLY A 134 -9.16 12.82 -12.56
C GLY A 134 -10.35 13.39 -11.78
N THR A 135 -10.73 12.76 -10.67
CA THR A 135 -11.79 13.24 -9.77
C THR A 135 -11.27 13.71 -8.41
N ASN A 136 -9.96 13.89 -8.26
CA ASN A 136 -9.33 14.29 -7.00
C ASN A 136 -9.87 15.60 -6.43
N GLY A 137 -10.08 16.60 -7.27
CA GLY A 137 -10.62 17.89 -6.83
C GLY A 137 -11.98 17.72 -6.15
N GLU A 138 -12.92 17.11 -6.84
CA GLU A 138 -14.27 16.87 -6.32
C GLU A 138 -14.28 15.97 -5.07
N ARG A 139 -13.51 14.90 -5.09
CA ARG A 139 -13.47 13.95 -3.96
C ARG A 139 -12.94 14.56 -2.67
N ASN A 140 -11.89 15.37 -2.79
CA ASN A 140 -11.15 15.83 -1.61
C ASN A 140 -11.61 17.20 -1.13
N TRP A 141 -11.91 18.11 -2.06
CA TRP A 141 -12.00 19.53 -1.75
C TRP A 141 -13.37 20.16 -2.01
N SER A 142 -14.34 19.39 -2.43
CA SER A 142 -15.70 19.94 -2.59
C SER A 142 -16.19 20.58 -1.30
N PRO A 143 -17.01 21.65 -1.35
CA PRO A 143 -17.57 22.26 -0.16
C PRO A 143 -18.35 21.28 0.70
N TRP A 144 -18.99 20.31 0.07
CA TRP A 144 -19.68 19.22 0.76
C TRP A 144 -18.74 18.38 1.62
N ASN A 145 -17.53 18.11 1.13
CA ASN A 145 -16.52 17.37 1.86
C ASN A 145 -15.86 18.23 2.95
N VAL A 146 -15.39 19.43 2.60
CA VAL A 146 -14.59 20.30 3.50
C VAL A 146 -15.46 21.01 4.51
N ALA A 147 -16.48 21.75 4.07
CA ALA A 147 -17.37 22.52 4.94
C ALA A 147 -18.58 21.74 5.44
N GLY A 148 -19.02 20.69 4.73
CA GLY A 148 -20.16 19.85 5.07
C GLY A 148 -19.88 18.82 6.18
N ALA A 149 -20.75 17.84 6.30
CA ALA A 149 -20.74 16.83 7.37
C ALA A 149 -19.83 15.63 7.12
N ARG A 150 -19.16 15.56 5.97
CA ARG A 150 -18.37 14.37 5.57
C ARG A 150 -17.06 14.21 6.33
N ARG A 151 -16.37 15.31 6.62
CA ARG A 151 -15.08 15.30 7.31
C ARG A 151 -15.28 15.37 8.84
N LEU A 152 -14.45 14.63 9.56
CA LEU A 152 -14.25 14.86 10.99
C LEU A 152 -13.57 16.22 11.18
N LYS A 153 -14.08 17.06 12.09
CA LYS A 153 -13.66 18.45 12.26
C LYS A 153 -13.26 18.81 13.68
N PHE A 154 -13.86 18.15 14.66
CA PHE A 154 -13.68 18.45 16.07
C PHE A 154 -13.38 17.18 16.84
N PRO A 155 -12.54 17.24 17.89
CA PRO A 155 -12.37 16.09 18.77
C PRO A 155 -13.69 15.76 19.46
N MET A 156 -13.99 14.49 19.59
CA MET A 156 -15.22 14.03 20.21
C MET A 156 -14.93 12.94 21.24
N VAL A 157 -15.72 12.91 22.27
CA VAL A 157 -15.66 11.91 23.33
C VAL A 157 -17.03 11.32 23.56
N ARG A 158 -17.09 10.05 23.86
CA ARG A 158 -18.33 9.35 24.14
C ARG A 158 -18.79 9.58 25.58
N PHE A 159 -19.96 10.16 25.73
CA PHE A 159 -20.67 10.28 27.01
C PHE A 159 -21.95 9.47 26.93
N GLY A 160 -21.99 8.35 27.66
CA GLY A 160 -23.08 7.40 27.54
C GLY A 160 -23.26 6.88 26.12
N GLY A 161 -24.45 6.98 25.54
CA GLY A 161 -24.74 6.54 24.18
C GLY A 161 -24.26 7.46 23.06
N ARG A 162 -23.75 8.68 23.38
CA ARG A 162 -23.52 9.74 22.40
C ARG A 162 -22.05 10.16 22.32
N LEU A 163 -21.60 10.49 21.11
CA LEU A 163 -20.35 11.19 20.87
C LEU A 163 -20.62 12.70 20.90
N GLU A 164 -19.87 13.43 21.71
CA GLU A 164 -20.03 14.86 21.88
C GLU A 164 -18.71 15.60 21.66
N VAL A 165 -18.78 16.78 21.09
CA VAL A 165 -17.60 17.62 20.84
C VAL A 165 -16.99 18.07 22.17
N VAL A 166 -15.67 17.97 22.26
CA VAL A 166 -14.86 18.43 23.39
C VAL A 166 -13.70 19.27 22.89
N THR A 167 -12.97 19.93 23.81
CA THR A 167 -11.71 20.60 23.45
C THR A 167 -10.60 19.57 23.18
N TRP A 168 -9.58 19.99 22.44
CA TRP A 168 -8.38 19.17 22.26
C TRP A 168 -7.70 18.83 23.58
N ASP A 169 -7.65 19.77 24.53
CA ASP A 169 -7.06 19.55 25.85
C ASP A 169 -7.76 18.41 26.59
N TYR A 170 -9.09 18.36 26.54
CA TYR A 170 -9.87 17.28 27.14
C TYR A 170 -9.56 15.94 26.48
N ALA A 171 -9.59 15.88 25.15
CA ALA A 171 -9.38 14.64 24.40
C ALA A 171 -7.95 14.10 24.59
N ILE A 172 -6.95 14.98 24.51
CA ILE A 172 -5.54 14.62 24.70
C ILE A 172 -5.28 14.15 26.13
N ASP A 173 -5.79 14.86 27.14
CA ASP A 173 -5.62 14.49 28.54
C ASP A 173 -6.25 13.13 28.83
N LEU A 174 -7.48 12.90 28.34
CA LEU A 174 -8.16 11.59 28.49
C LEU A 174 -7.34 10.45 27.88
N VAL A 175 -6.93 10.59 26.61
CA VAL A 175 -6.16 9.55 25.93
C VAL A 175 -4.81 9.33 26.59
N ALA A 176 -4.10 10.40 26.96
CA ALA A 176 -2.79 10.30 27.62
C ALA A 176 -2.88 9.59 28.99
N ARG A 177 -3.89 9.93 29.81
CA ARG A 177 -4.13 9.28 31.10
C ARG A 177 -4.47 7.79 30.96
N VAL A 178 -5.33 7.46 30.00
CA VAL A 178 -5.69 6.06 29.76
C VAL A 178 -4.47 5.26 29.25
N VAL A 179 -3.74 5.79 28.25
CA VAL A 179 -2.52 5.14 27.73
C VAL A 179 -1.48 4.94 28.82
N LYS A 180 -1.16 6.01 29.58
CA LYS A 180 -0.24 5.93 30.72
C LYS A 180 -0.71 4.92 31.76
N GLY A 181 -1.98 4.99 32.15
CA GLY A 181 -2.55 4.09 33.15
C GLY A 181 -2.54 2.62 32.72
N VAL A 182 -2.72 2.34 31.43
CA VAL A 182 -2.60 1.00 30.87
C VAL A 182 -1.15 0.53 30.89
N ILE A 183 -0.19 1.39 30.52
CA ILE A 183 1.24 1.08 30.60
C ILE A 183 1.65 0.73 32.02
N ASP A 184 1.25 1.56 32.99
CA ASP A 184 1.61 1.38 34.40
C ASP A 184 1.00 0.12 35.03
N ARG A 185 -0.23 -0.27 34.64
CA ARG A 185 -0.96 -1.40 35.23
C ARG A 185 -0.64 -2.75 34.59
N TRP A 186 -0.54 -2.80 33.27
CA TRP A 186 -0.40 -4.05 32.52
C TRP A 186 0.92 -4.18 31.78
N GLY A 187 1.64 -3.06 31.57
CA GLY A 187 2.79 -3.03 30.69
C GLY A 187 2.43 -3.19 29.23
N VAL A 188 3.39 -2.95 28.35
CA VAL A 188 3.24 -3.09 26.89
C VAL A 188 4.38 -3.86 26.26
N GLU A 189 5.54 -3.87 26.88
CA GLU A 189 6.65 -4.71 26.48
C GLU A 189 6.37 -6.15 26.90
N SER A 190 6.33 -7.06 25.96
CA SER A 190 6.31 -8.46 26.25
C SER A 190 7.39 -9.18 25.46
N GLN A 191 8.20 -9.94 26.16
CA GLN A 191 9.15 -10.86 25.54
C GLN A 191 8.52 -12.21 25.19
N ARG A 192 7.27 -12.43 25.56
CA ARG A 192 6.56 -13.69 25.38
C ARG A 192 5.20 -13.47 24.72
N TRP A 193 4.99 -14.15 23.64
CA TRP A 193 3.74 -14.22 22.91
C TRP A 193 2.62 -14.86 23.76
N GLY A 194 1.43 -14.29 23.75
CA GLY A 194 0.25 -14.87 24.39
C GLY A 194 0.13 -14.62 25.89
N LYS A 195 0.98 -13.78 26.50
CA LYS A 195 0.92 -13.46 27.93
C LYS A 195 0.94 -11.95 28.19
N GLU A 196 0.73 -11.57 29.43
CA GLU A 196 0.66 -10.20 29.96
C GLU A 196 1.67 -9.23 29.30
N GLY A 197 1.27 -8.00 29.08
CA GLY A 197 2.10 -6.96 28.48
C GLY A 197 1.68 -6.50 27.08
N HIS A 198 0.69 -7.15 26.47
CA HIS A 198 0.13 -6.72 25.18
C HIS A 198 -1.15 -5.93 25.39
N ALA A 199 -1.04 -4.77 25.99
CA ALA A 199 -2.21 -4.02 26.38
C ALA A 199 -2.62 -2.94 25.37
N ILE A 200 -1.71 -2.47 24.53
CA ILE A 200 -1.99 -1.40 23.56
C ILE A 200 -1.80 -1.92 22.14
N PHE A 201 -2.88 -1.89 21.37
CA PHE A 201 -2.90 -2.19 19.94
C PHE A 201 -3.12 -0.91 19.15
N ALA A 202 -2.34 -0.74 18.11
CA ALA A 202 -2.54 0.32 17.14
C ALA A 202 -2.73 -0.30 15.76
N HIS A 203 -3.87 -0.04 15.18
CA HIS A 203 -4.14 -0.32 13.78
C HIS A 203 -4.00 0.97 12.99
N ARG A 204 -3.06 1.01 12.07
CA ARG A 204 -2.83 2.15 11.22
C ARG A 204 -2.62 1.76 9.77
N MET A 205 -2.93 2.65 8.89
CA MET A 205 -2.46 2.61 7.51
C MET A 205 -1.20 3.48 7.40
N ASP A 206 -0.23 3.05 6.64
CA ASP A 206 0.96 3.87 6.35
C ASP A 206 0.68 5.00 5.36
N HIS A 207 -0.56 5.43 5.22
CA HIS A 207 -0.96 6.09 4.00
C HIS A 207 -1.92 7.23 4.23
N GLY A 208 -1.75 7.98 5.22
CA GLY A 208 -2.58 9.14 5.53
C GLY A 208 -3.81 9.35 4.66
N GLY A 209 -4.93 9.41 5.27
CA GLY A 209 -6.18 9.96 4.73
C GLY A 209 -6.63 9.58 3.33
N GLY A 210 -6.27 8.44 2.81
CA GLY A 210 -6.70 8.06 1.48
C GLY A 210 -5.74 7.16 0.70
N GLY A 211 -4.73 6.63 1.32
CA GLY A 211 -3.94 5.56 0.74
C GLY A 211 -2.65 5.95 0.01
N GLY A 212 -2.06 7.07 0.34
CA GLY A 212 -0.73 7.42 -0.17
C GLY A 212 0.32 7.42 0.95
N GLY A 213 1.49 6.85 0.72
CA GLY A 213 2.56 6.80 1.71
C GLY A 213 2.98 8.18 2.22
N ALA A 214 2.76 8.43 3.48
CA ALA A 214 3.07 9.67 4.18
C ALA A 214 4.20 9.40 5.17
N MET A 215 5.37 9.97 4.93
CA MET A 215 6.57 9.62 5.71
C MET A 215 6.63 10.35 7.05
N ILE A 216 6.23 11.60 7.10
CA ILE A 216 6.21 12.39 8.35
C ILE A 216 5.22 11.77 9.33
N GLU A 217 4.04 11.41 8.84
CA GLU A 217 3.04 10.69 9.61
C GLU A 217 3.56 9.34 10.13
N ASN A 218 4.13 8.54 9.23
CA ASN A 218 4.65 7.22 9.59
C ASN A 218 5.73 7.26 10.66
N VAL A 219 6.70 8.17 10.53
CA VAL A 219 7.78 8.27 11.49
C VAL A 219 7.26 8.70 12.86
N THR A 220 6.32 9.64 12.90
CA THR A 220 5.77 10.12 14.18
C THR A 220 4.89 9.09 14.87
N ALA A 221 4.07 8.35 14.12
CA ALA A 221 3.34 7.20 14.64
C ALA A 221 4.29 6.10 15.17
N GLY A 222 5.34 5.81 14.44
CA GLY A 222 6.38 4.86 14.86
C GLY A 222 7.11 5.31 16.12
N LEU A 223 7.47 6.59 16.23
CA LEU A 223 8.05 7.17 17.45
C LEU A 223 7.11 7.01 18.65
N PHE A 224 5.81 7.21 18.44
CA PHE A 224 4.83 7.07 19.51
C PHE A 224 4.66 5.60 19.94
N PHE A 225 4.29 4.72 19.01
CA PHE A 225 3.91 3.35 19.35
C PHE A 225 5.10 2.40 19.55
N PHE A 226 6.08 2.40 18.65
CA PHE A 226 7.20 1.47 18.77
C PHE A 226 8.26 1.94 19.76
N TYR A 227 8.55 3.24 19.78
CA TYR A 227 9.60 3.73 20.65
C TYR A 227 9.08 4.18 22.02
N GLY A 228 8.08 5.06 22.07
CA GLY A 228 7.52 5.58 23.31
C GLY A 228 6.77 4.53 24.11
N VAL A 229 5.70 3.99 23.52
CA VAL A 229 4.85 2.94 24.11
C VAL A 229 5.57 1.59 24.17
N ARG A 230 6.37 1.27 23.16
CA ARG A 230 7.01 -0.04 22.96
C ARG A 230 6.03 -1.18 22.75
N THR A 231 4.90 -0.91 22.10
CA THR A 231 4.00 -1.99 21.73
C THR A 231 4.53 -2.76 20.51
N ALA A 232 4.35 -4.06 20.56
CA ALA A 232 4.60 -4.93 19.42
C ALA A 232 3.47 -4.91 18.38
N PHE A 233 2.34 -4.28 18.69
CA PHE A 233 1.10 -4.37 17.93
C PHE A 233 0.69 -3.04 17.30
N ALA A 234 1.62 -2.39 16.64
CA ALA A 234 1.37 -1.14 15.95
C ALA A 234 1.73 -1.27 14.48
N ARG A 235 0.86 -1.86 13.65
CA ARG A 235 1.14 -1.89 12.20
C ARG A 235 -0.04 -2.04 11.27
N ILE A 236 0.32 -1.78 10.00
CA ILE A 236 -0.49 -1.76 8.81
C ILE A 236 -1.27 -3.05 8.62
N HIS A 237 -2.51 -2.95 8.21
CA HIS A 237 -3.33 -4.06 7.72
C HIS A 237 -3.38 -5.27 8.69
N ASN A 238 -3.47 -5.04 9.98
CA ASN A 238 -3.52 -6.11 10.98
C ASN A 238 -2.24 -6.93 11.14
N ARG A 239 -1.13 -6.48 10.60
CA ARG A 239 0.13 -7.22 10.59
C ARG A 239 1.08 -6.68 11.64
N PRO A 240 1.74 -7.56 12.39
CA PRO A 240 2.51 -7.07 13.52
C PRO A 240 3.77 -6.28 13.15
N PHE A 241 4.50 -6.53 12.07
CA PHE A 241 5.84 -5.94 11.97
C PHE A 241 6.46 -5.62 10.66
N PHE A 242 6.21 -6.22 9.60
CA PHE A 242 6.90 -5.92 8.36
C PHE A 242 5.91 -5.56 7.30
N GLY A 243 6.36 -4.79 6.34
CA GLY A 243 5.76 -4.83 5.07
C GLY A 243 5.72 -6.27 4.58
N PRO A 244 4.66 -7.00 4.87
CA PRO A 244 4.60 -8.41 4.60
C PRO A 244 4.44 -8.70 3.13
N GLU A 245 4.46 -7.63 2.35
CA GLU A 245 4.35 -7.74 0.93
C GLU A 245 5.64 -8.27 0.30
N ASN A 246 6.77 -8.28 1.05
CA ASN A 246 8.07 -8.51 0.44
C ASN A 246 9.09 -9.37 1.18
N PRO A 247 8.76 -10.15 2.21
CA PRO A 247 9.82 -10.88 2.90
C PRO A 247 10.57 -11.85 1.98
N ALA A 248 9.90 -12.49 1.05
CA ALA A 248 10.52 -13.42 0.12
C ALA A 248 11.56 -12.73 -0.78
N ILE A 249 11.18 -11.65 -1.47
CA ILE A 249 12.09 -10.95 -2.38
C ILE A 249 13.21 -10.21 -1.63
N GLY A 250 12.93 -9.76 -0.40
CA GLY A 250 13.93 -9.20 0.49
C GLY A 250 14.95 -10.25 0.96
N ASP A 251 14.50 -11.44 1.32
CA ASP A 251 15.36 -12.56 1.69
C ASP A 251 16.20 -13.06 0.51
N ALA A 252 15.63 -13.07 -0.68
CA ALA A 252 16.38 -13.37 -1.90
C ALA A 252 17.45 -12.34 -2.22
N GLY A 253 17.27 -11.08 -1.80
CA GLY A 253 18.25 -10.00 -1.95
C GLY A 253 17.74 -8.76 -2.66
N PRO A 254 17.07 -8.86 -3.82
CA PRO A 254 16.73 -7.70 -4.64
C PRO A 254 15.82 -6.68 -3.98
N GLY A 255 14.97 -7.12 -3.04
CA GLY A 255 13.92 -6.26 -2.50
C GLY A 255 12.81 -5.98 -3.52
N ALA A 256 11.69 -5.45 -3.05
CA ALA A 256 10.50 -5.29 -3.86
C ALA A 256 10.49 -4.06 -4.76
N MET A 257 11.47 -3.19 -4.60
CA MET A 257 11.53 -1.89 -5.28
C MET A 257 12.91 -1.67 -5.91
N ASN A 258 13.39 -2.63 -6.72
CA ASN A 258 14.75 -2.58 -7.26
C ASN A 258 14.87 -1.84 -8.60
N ASN A 259 13.78 -1.63 -9.30
CA ASN A 259 13.74 -1.11 -10.68
C ASN A 259 13.08 0.26 -10.81
N SER A 260 13.00 0.77 -12.04
CA SER A 260 12.16 1.91 -12.43
C SER A 260 11.20 1.54 -13.56
N LEU A 261 10.19 2.40 -13.82
CA LEU A 261 9.26 2.22 -14.94
C LEU A 261 9.96 2.30 -16.32
N HIS A 262 11.15 2.91 -16.35
CA HIS A 262 11.98 2.91 -17.56
C HIS A 262 12.32 1.48 -18.00
N ASP A 263 12.63 0.56 -17.08
CA ASP A 263 12.89 -0.83 -17.42
C ASP A 263 11.66 -1.56 -17.96
N LEU A 264 10.46 -1.29 -17.43
CA LEU A 264 9.22 -1.86 -17.95
C LEU A 264 9.00 -1.51 -19.44
N ARG A 265 9.37 -0.28 -19.85
CA ARG A 265 9.29 0.15 -21.25
C ARG A 265 10.26 -0.57 -22.18
N LEU A 266 11.33 -1.14 -21.63
CA LEU A 266 12.40 -1.77 -22.39
C LEU A 266 12.34 -3.31 -22.40
N ALA A 267 11.41 -3.91 -21.67
CA ALA A 267 11.28 -5.36 -21.59
C ALA A 267 10.91 -6.01 -22.94
N ASP A 268 11.44 -7.17 -23.23
CA ASP A 268 11.03 -8.03 -24.36
C ASP A 268 9.82 -8.90 -23.96
N VAL A 269 9.75 -9.31 -22.69
CA VAL A 269 8.62 -10.04 -22.13
C VAL A 269 8.18 -9.39 -20.84
N MET A 270 6.91 -9.06 -20.73
CA MET A 270 6.26 -8.57 -19.52
C MET A 270 5.36 -9.67 -18.95
N VAL A 271 5.54 -10.00 -17.67
CA VAL A 271 4.70 -10.96 -16.95
C VAL A 271 3.95 -10.21 -15.85
N PHE A 272 2.61 -10.24 -15.88
CA PHE A 272 1.75 -9.69 -14.84
C PHE A 272 1.08 -10.85 -14.10
N TRP A 273 1.45 -11.05 -12.85
CA TRP A 273 1.00 -12.20 -12.07
C TRP A 273 0.13 -11.77 -10.89
N GLY A 274 -1.15 -12.16 -10.90
CA GLY A 274 -2.12 -11.76 -9.89
C GLY A 274 -2.29 -10.23 -9.81
N ALA A 275 -2.17 -9.54 -10.94
CA ALA A 275 -2.11 -8.09 -11.06
C ALA A 275 -3.08 -7.59 -12.14
N ASN A 276 -4.24 -7.08 -11.72
CA ASN A 276 -5.16 -6.40 -12.64
C ASN A 276 -4.74 -4.94 -12.84
N SER A 277 -3.62 -4.76 -13.56
CA SER A 277 -2.91 -3.46 -13.65
C SER A 277 -3.70 -2.38 -14.35
N TYR A 278 -4.61 -2.73 -15.28
CA TYR A 278 -5.53 -1.76 -15.89
C TYR A 278 -6.43 -1.08 -14.84
N VAL A 279 -6.78 -1.78 -13.77
CA VAL A 279 -7.60 -1.25 -12.67
C VAL A 279 -6.75 -0.69 -11.53
N THR A 280 -5.70 -1.38 -11.13
CA THR A 280 -4.96 -1.07 -9.90
C THR A 280 -3.76 -0.17 -10.10
N GLY A 281 -3.27 -0.07 -11.33
CA GLY A 281 -2.14 0.77 -11.75
C GLY A 281 -2.34 1.37 -13.13
N THR A 282 -3.53 1.88 -13.42
CA THR A 282 -4.02 2.27 -14.75
C THR A 282 -3.02 3.04 -15.58
N VAL A 283 -2.49 4.13 -15.04
CA VAL A 283 -1.60 5.02 -15.79
C VAL A 283 -0.26 4.34 -16.10
N MET A 284 0.33 3.66 -15.15
CA MET A 284 1.55 2.87 -15.37
C MET A 284 1.33 1.81 -16.46
N PHE A 285 0.20 1.11 -16.40
CA PHE A 285 -0.11 0.08 -17.38
C PHE A 285 -0.26 0.66 -18.79
N ILE A 286 -0.99 1.77 -18.94
CA ILE A 286 -1.25 2.39 -20.24
C ILE A 286 0.01 3.07 -20.80
N GLU A 287 0.65 3.93 -20.00
CA GLU A 287 1.77 4.75 -20.48
C GLU A 287 3.06 3.95 -20.68
N HIS A 288 3.29 2.94 -19.86
CA HIS A 288 4.54 2.20 -19.90
C HIS A 288 4.38 0.79 -20.50
N ALA A 289 3.48 -0.04 -19.98
CA ALA A 289 3.35 -1.41 -20.42
C ALA A 289 2.69 -1.55 -21.81
N LEU A 290 1.54 -0.90 -22.04
CA LEU A 290 0.87 -0.96 -23.34
C LEU A 290 1.64 -0.23 -24.44
N SER A 291 2.33 0.86 -24.12
CA SER A 291 3.22 1.55 -25.06
C SER A 291 4.34 0.62 -25.54
N ASN A 292 4.94 -0.15 -24.61
CA ASN A 292 5.93 -1.16 -24.96
C ASN A 292 5.32 -2.30 -25.81
N LEU A 293 4.18 -2.84 -25.40
CA LEU A 293 3.50 -3.93 -26.11
C LEU A 293 3.13 -3.56 -27.54
N ARG A 294 2.75 -2.29 -27.77
CA ARG A 294 2.44 -1.73 -29.11
C ARG A 294 3.67 -1.46 -29.97
N GLY A 295 4.89 -1.57 -29.42
CA GLY A 295 6.12 -1.27 -30.14
C GLY A 295 6.53 0.21 -30.14
N ALA A 296 5.81 1.08 -29.42
CA ALA A 296 6.11 2.53 -29.37
C ALA A 296 7.47 2.84 -28.71
N THR A 297 8.09 1.86 -28.03
CA THR A 297 9.38 2.02 -27.35
C THR A 297 10.56 1.43 -28.12
N ALA A 298 10.40 1.06 -29.38
CA ALA A 298 11.44 0.38 -30.17
C ALA A 298 12.74 1.21 -30.29
N ASP A 299 12.65 2.54 -30.46
CA ASP A 299 13.82 3.41 -30.56
C ASP A 299 14.54 3.53 -29.21
N GLU A 300 13.78 3.57 -28.12
CA GLU A 300 14.34 3.55 -26.76
C GLU A 300 15.11 2.23 -26.53
N LYS A 301 14.57 1.08 -26.94
CA LYS A 301 15.24 -0.23 -26.89
C LYS A 301 16.55 -0.22 -27.70
N ARG A 302 16.53 0.27 -28.95
CA ARG A 302 17.76 0.37 -29.79
C ARG A 302 18.85 1.15 -29.08
N ARG A 303 18.51 2.24 -28.44
CA ARG A 303 19.45 3.07 -27.69
C ARG A 303 20.10 2.34 -26.53
N TRP A 304 19.35 1.50 -25.80
CA TRP A 304 19.80 0.90 -24.55
C TRP A 304 20.29 -0.54 -24.68
N PHE A 305 20.09 -1.20 -25.81
CA PHE A 305 20.39 -2.63 -25.96
C PHE A 305 21.84 -2.92 -26.40
N GLY A 306 22.64 -1.89 -26.70
CA GLY A 306 24.05 -2.09 -27.04
C GLY A 306 24.31 -2.99 -28.26
N GLY A 307 23.40 -2.98 -29.25
CA GLY A 307 23.50 -3.82 -30.45
C GLY A 307 22.73 -5.16 -30.38
N GLU A 308 22.13 -5.52 -29.23
CA GLU A 308 21.22 -6.67 -29.20
C GLU A 308 19.98 -6.42 -30.08
N PRO A 309 19.46 -7.45 -30.74
CA PRO A 309 18.24 -7.33 -31.54
C PRO A 309 17.05 -6.84 -30.71
N VAL A 310 16.30 -5.89 -31.23
CA VAL A 310 14.99 -5.50 -30.72
C VAL A 310 13.96 -6.47 -31.32
N VAL A 311 13.19 -7.10 -30.48
CA VAL A 311 12.12 -8.03 -30.86
C VAL A 311 10.77 -7.50 -30.42
N ASP A 312 9.71 -8.05 -30.98
CA ASP A 312 8.34 -7.77 -30.54
C ASP A 312 8.15 -8.13 -29.07
N THR A 313 7.47 -7.26 -28.36
CA THR A 313 7.19 -7.46 -26.95
C THR A 313 6.00 -8.39 -26.75
N TYR A 314 6.16 -9.35 -25.86
CA TYR A 314 5.08 -10.24 -25.41
C TYR A 314 4.60 -9.88 -24.01
N MET A 315 3.33 -10.19 -23.76
CA MET A 315 2.74 -10.04 -22.42
C MET A 315 2.09 -11.34 -21.96
N ILE A 316 2.48 -11.82 -20.78
CA ILE A 316 1.86 -12.96 -20.10
C ILE A 316 1.10 -12.43 -18.90
N ILE A 317 -0.17 -12.80 -18.78
CA ILE A 317 -1.02 -12.39 -17.66
C ILE A 317 -1.50 -13.65 -16.96
N VAL A 318 -1.20 -13.78 -15.68
CA VAL A 318 -1.60 -14.90 -14.85
C VAL A 318 -2.64 -14.42 -13.85
N ASP A 319 -3.88 -14.81 -14.04
CA ASP A 319 -5.01 -14.47 -13.18
C ASP A 319 -6.14 -15.48 -13.42
N PRO A 320 -6.78 -16.04 -12.40
CA PRO A 320 -7.91 -16.97 -12.58
C PRO A 320 -9.13 -16.31 -13.25
N ARG A 321 -9.16 -14.99 -13.29
CA ARG A 321 -10.19 -14.17 -13.93
C ARG A 321 -9.66 -13.56 -15.25
N LYS A 322 -10.48 -13.50 -16.28
CA LYS A 322 -10.21 -12.76 -17.50
C LYS A 322 -10.40 -11.26 -17.23
N THR A 323 -9.34 -10.63 -16.72
CA THR A 323 -9.38 -9.26 -16.20
C THR A 323 -9.44 -8.21 -17.31
N GLU A 324 -9.74 -6.96 -16.92
CA GLU A 324 -9.66 -5.78 -17.79
C GLU A 324 -8.24 -5.59 -18.36
N THR A 325 -7.22 -6.03 -17.61
CA THR A 325 -5.83 -6.05 -18.07
C THR A 325 -5.64 -6.99 -19.27
N VAL A 326 -6.26 -8.18 -19.24
CA VAL A 326 -6.22 -9.14 -20.34
C VAL A 326 -6.88 -8.55 -21.59
N GLU A 327 -8.06 -7.97 -21.42
CA GLU A 327 -8.81 -7.39 -22.53
C GLU A 327 -8.06 -6.21 -23.17
N ALA A 328 -7.55 -5.29 -22.37
CA ALA A 328 -6.80 -4.13 -22.86
C ALA A 328 -5.49 -4.55 -23.56
N ALA A 329 -4.79 -5.55 -23.03
CA ALA A 329 -3.58 -6.08 -23.66
C ALA A 329 -3.89 -6.75 -25.00
N ARG A 330 -4.95 -7.57 -25.08
CA ARG A 330 -5.39 -8.22 -26.32
C ARG A 330 -5.84 -7.23 -27.39
N ALA A 331 -6.51 -6.16 -26.99
CA ALA A 331 -6.86 -5.09 -27.90
C ALA A 331 -5.61 -4.37 -28.48
N ALA A 332 -4.54 -4.31 -27.69
CA ALA A 332 -3.28 -3.69 -28.13
C ALA A 332 -2.44 -4.58 -29.06
N ALA A 333 -2.38 -5.89 -28.79
CA ALA A 333 -1.53 -6.84 -29.52
C ALA A 333 -1.97 -8.29 -29.31
N ARG A 334 -3.09 -8.68 -29.92
CA ARG A 334 -3.79 -9.95 -29.68
C ARG A 334 -2.90 -11.18 -29.68
N ASP A 335 -2.07 -11.34 -30.68
CA ASP A 335 -1.25 -12.56 -30.91
C ASP A 335 -0.01 -12.62 -30.00
N ARG A 336 0.26 -11.55 -29.28
CA ARG A 336 1.41 -11.42 -28.36
C ARG A 336 1.00 -11.40 -26.88
N VAL A 337 -0.26 -11.77 -26.59
CA VAL A 337 -0.80 -11.81 -25.22
C VAL A 337 -1.26 -13.21 -24.87
N LEU A 338 -0.62 -13.80 -23.85
CA LEU A 338 -1.00 -15.08 -23.29
C LEU A 338 -1.67 -14.87 -21.93
N HIS A 339 -2.86 -15.45 -21.75
CA HIS A 339 -3.56 -15.45 -20.46
C HIS A 339 -3.58 -16.87 -19.89
N LEU A 340 -3.06 -17.03 -18.68
CA LEU A 340 -3.08 -18.27 -17.91
C LEU A 340 -4.04 -18.11 -16.74
N ALA A 341 -5.01 -19.00 -16.61
CA ALA A 341 -6.06 -18.92 -15.58
C ALA A 341 -5.97 -20.12 -14.60
N PRO A 342 -5.03 -20.10 -13.64
CA PRO A 342 -4.87 -21.19 -12.67
C PRO A 342 -6.06 -21.32 -11.71
N GLU A 343 -6.19 -22.48 -11.09
CA GLU A 343 -7.02 -22.63 -9.89
C GLU A 343 -6.45 -21.74 -8.76
N PRO A 344 -7.31 -21.03 -8.00
CA PRO A 344 -6.85 -20.20 -6.89
C PRO A 344 -5.98 -20.97 -5.89
N GLY A 345 -4.82 -20.44 -5.54
CA GLY A 345 -3.88 -21.06 -4.61
C GLY A 345 -2.86 -22.02 -5.21
N THR A 346 -2.84 -22.19 -6.53
CA THR A 346 -1.92 -23.12 -7.20
C THR A 346 -0.77 -22.43 -7.95
N ASP A 347 -0.56 -21.15 -7.71
CA ASP A 347 0.44 -20.31 -8.37
C ASP A 347 1.87 -20.86 -8.26
N ILE A 348 2.22 -21.43 -7.10
CA ILE A 348 3.52 -22.05 -6.85
C ILE A 348 3.78 -23.18 -7.87
N VAL A 349 2.77 -24.01 -8.13
CA VAL A 349 2.88 -25.12 -9.08
C VAL A 349 3.06 -24.59 -10.50
N LEU A 350 2.31 -23.58 -10.88
CA LEU A 350 2.40 -22.98 -12.20
C LEU A 350 3.76 -22.32 -12.45
N ALA A 351 4.27 -21.55 -11.48
CA ALA A 351 5.57 -20.90 -11.58
C ALA A 351 6.71 -21.93 -11.73
N ASN A 352 6.69 -22.96 -10.88
CA ASN A 352 7.67 -24.05 -10.95
C ASN A 352 7.55 -24.86 -12.26
N ALA A 353 6.34 -25.06 -12.79
CA ALA A 353 6.15 -25.77 -14.06
C ALA A 353 6.73 -24.99 -15.25
N ILE A 354 6.48 -23.68 -15.31
CA ILE A 354 7.10 -22.82 -16.32
C ILE A 354 8.63 -22.85 -16.19
N ALA A 355 9.15 -22.72 -14.97
CA ALA A 355 10.58 -22.80 -14.68
C ALA A 355 11.17 -24.15 -15.09
N ARG A 356 10.47 -25.26 -14.81
CA ARG A 356 10.92 -26.62 -15.19
C ARG A 356 11.07 -26.76 -16.71
N VAL A 357 10.11 -26.28 -17.50
CA VAL A 357 10.20 -26.29 -18.96
C VAL A 357 11.38 -25.47 -19.47
N ILE A 358 11.56 -24.24 -18.90
CA ILE A 358 12.68 -23.35 -19.25
C ILE A 358 14.01 -24.05 -18.97
N TYR A 359 14.17 -24.66 -17.81
CA TYR A 359 15.39 -25.36 -17.41
C TYR A 359 15.72 -26.54 -18.34
N GLU A 360 14.74 -27.30 -18.76
CA GLU A 360 14.95 -28.48 -19.64
C GLU A 360 15.19 -28.09 -21.09
N ARG A 361 14.38 -27.21 -21.65
CA ARG A 361 14.36 -26.91 -23.09
C ARG A 361 15.28 -25.74 -23.49
N TYR A 362 15.56 -24.82 -22.58
CA TYR A 362 16.34 -23.62 -22.86
C TYR A 362 17.57 -23.52 -21.97
N ARG A 363 18.19 -24.63 -21.69
CA ARG A 363 19.34 -24.74 -20.77
C ARG A 363 20.47 -23.78 -21.10
N GLY A 364 20.83 -23.60 -22.36
CA GLY A 364 21.87 -22.66 -22.76
C GLY A 364 21.57 -21.21 -22.38
N THR A 365 20.32 -20.80 -22.47
CA THR A 365 19.86 -19.48 -22.00
C THR A 365 20.03 -19.35 -20.48
N VAL A 366 19.59 -20.37 -19.72
CA VAL A 366 19.73 -20.41 -18.27
C VAL A 366 21.19 -20.33 -17.84
N ASP A 367 22.05 -21.15 -18.44
CA ASP A 367 23.48 -21.20 -18.11
C ASP A 367 24.18 -19.86 -18.40
N SER A 368 23.83 -19.18 -19.49
CA SER A 368 24.35 -17.85 -19.79
C SER A 368 23.94 -16.80 -18.76
N ILE A 369 22.70 -16.87 -18.26
CA ILE A 369 22.21 -15.99 -17.19
C ILE A 369 22.93 -16.26 -15.87
N LEU A 370 23.05 -17.53 -15.47
CA LEU A 370 23.75 -17.93 -14.23
C LEU A 370 25.22 -17.52 -14.25
N GLN A 371 25.84 -17.50 -15.42
CA GLN A 371 27.24 -17.05 -15.57
C GLN A 371 27.40 -15.58 -15.16
N VAL A 372 26.42 -14.73 -15.40
CA VAL A 372 26.45 -13.32 -14.94
C VAL A 372 26.56 -13.25 -13.41
N TYR A 373 25.74 -14.04 -12.71
CA TYR A 373 25.74 -14.07 -11.24
C TYR A 373 27.03 -14.67 -10.68
N ARG A 374 27.54 -15.75 -11.29
CA ARG A 374 28.80 -16.40 -10.89
C ARG A 374 30.01 -15.51 -11.12
N GLN A 375 30.05 -14.77 -12.23
CA GLN A 375 31.11 -13.77 -12.49
C GLN A 375 31.04 -12.59 -11.51
N ALA A 376 29.84 -12.14 -11.15
CA ALA A 376 29.66 -11.13 -10.13
C ALA A 376 30.11 -11.62 -8.75
N ALA A 377 29.90 -12.91 -8.43
CA ALA A 377 30.38 -13.52 -7.19
C ALA A 377 31.91 -13.45 -7.05
N GLN A 378 32.64 -13.57 -8.13
CA GLN A 378 34.12 -13.38 -8.12
C GLN A 378 34.55 -11.96 -7.75
N ARG A 379 33.62 -10.99 -7.85
CA ARG A 379 33.84 -9.59 -7.48
C ARG A 379 33.17 -9.19 -6.14
N GLY A 380 32.74 -10.19 -5.35
CA GLY A 380 32.16 -9.99 -4.02
C GLY A 380 30.62 -9.93 -3.95
N PHE A 381 29.93 -10.17 -5.04
CA PHE A 381 28.48 -10.35 -5.01
C PHE A 381 28.13 -11.71 -4.37
N ASN A 382 27.17 -11.75 -3.45
CA ASN A 382 26.78 -12.98 -2.76
C ASN A 382 25.73 -13.76 -3.59
N TRP A 383 26.22 -14.62 -4.49
CA TRP A 383 25.43 -15.63 -5.18
C TRP A 383 25.48 -16.95 -4.42
N ASP A 384 24.32 -17.57 -4.15
CA ASP A 384 24.18 -18.79 -3.35
C ASP A 384 23.95 -20.03 -4.24
N GLU A 385 25.03 -20.70 -4.61
CA GLU A 385 24.99 -21.90 -5.48
C GLU A 385 24.32 -23.10 -4.78
N ASN A 386 24.43 -23.24 -3.45
CA ASN A 386 23.81 -24.33 -2.71
C ASN A 386 22.28 -24.15 -2.67
N ALA A 387 21.82 -22.95 -2.46
CA ALA A 387 20.39 -22.63 -2.49
C ALA A 387 19.82 -22.84 -3.91
N TRP A 388 20.54 -22.45 -4.95
CA TRP A 388 20.16 -22.71 -6.34
C TRP A 388 20.05 -24.21 -6.64
N ARG A 389 21.03 -25.01 -6.23
CA ARG A 389 21.00 -26.47 -6.40
C ARG A 389 19.82 -27.07 -5.64
N LEU A 390 19.56 -26.62 -4.43
CA LEU A 390 18.42 -27.08 -3.62
C LEU A 390 17.07 -26.77 -4.32
N TYR A 391 16.94 -25.60 -4.93
CA TYR A 391 15.76 -25.24 -5.71
C TYR A 391 15.53 -26.19 -6.89
N LEU A 392 16.57 -26.51 -7.65
CA LEU A 392 16.45 -27.44 -8.77
C LEU A 392 16.03 -28.86 -8.33
N GLU A 393 16.58 -29.36 -7.23
CA GLU A 393 16.31 -30.70 -6.72
C GLU A 393 14.95 -30.81 -6.03
N GLU A 394 14.56 -29.83 -5.22
CA GLU A 394 13.38 -29.91 -4.36
C GLU A 394 12.12 -29.29 -4.98
N ALA A 395 12.23 -28.15 -5.66
CA ALA A 395 11.06 -27.51 -6.27
C ALA A 395 10.83 -27.98 -7.71
N LEU A 396 11.89 -28.09 -8.51
CA LEU A 396 11.76 -28.56 -9.90
C LEU A 396 11.88 -30.08 -10.06
N GLU A 397 12.28 -30.82 -9.03
CA GLU A 397 12.36 -32.27 -8.98
C GLU A 397 13.12 -32.88 -10.19
N ILE A 398 14.19 -32.21 -10.65
CA ILE A 398 14.91 -32.55 -11.88
C ILE A 398 15.46 -33.95 -11.90
N ASN A 399 15.79 -34.54 -10.74
CA ASN A 399 16.33 -35.90 -10.58
C ASN A 399 15.26 -36.92 -10.15
N ARG A 400 13.99 -36.50 -9.95
CA ARG A 400 12.94 -37.38 -9.41
C ARG A 400 11.79 -37.63 -10.39
N LYS A 401 11.52 -36.68 -11.29
CA LYS A 401 10.42 -36.79 -12.27
C LYS A 401 10.91 -36.43 -13.67
N THR A 402 10.35 -37.08 -14.66
CA THR A 402 10.48 -36.63 -16.04
C THR A 402 9.71 -35.34 -16.26
N LEU A 403 10.02 -34.58 -17.30
CA LEU A 403 9.28 -33.38 -17.66
C LEU A 403 7.79 -33.69 -17.90
N ASP A 404 7.48 -34.80 -18.55
CA ASP A 404 6.11 -35.22 -18.85
C ASP A 404 5.31 -35.50 -17.56
N GLN A 405 5.91 -36.23 -16.62
CA GLN A 405 5.27 -36.48 -15.29
C GLN A 405 5.02 -35.19 -14.54
N TYR A 406 6.00 -34.28 -14.53
CA TYR A 406 5.91 -32.99 -13.82
C TYR A 406 4.80 -32.11 -14.42
N LEU A 407 4.73 -32.01 -15.75
CA LEU A 407 3.71 -31.21 -16.43
C LEU A 407 2.31 -31.83 -16.33
N ALA A 408 2.17 -33.12 -16.33
CA ALA A 408 0.87 -33.79 -16.12
C ALA A 408 0.31 -33.51 -14.73
N GLU A 409 1.15 -33.49 -13.68
CA GLU A 409 0.75 -33.11 -12.35
C GLU A 409 0.42 -31.60 -12.27
N ALA A 410 1.23 -30.75 -12.89
CA ALA A 410 1.00 -29.32 -12.92
C ALA A 410 -0.33 -28.96 -13.61
N GLU A 411 -0.62 -29.55 -14.76
CA GLU A 411 -1.90 -29.37 -15.47
C GLU A 411 -3.09 -29.81 -14.59
N LYS A 412 -2.98 -30.98 -13.96
CA LYS A 412 -4.02 -31.49 -13.06
C LYS A 412 -4.29 -30.58 -11.87
N VAL A 413 -3.26 -30.02 -11.25
CA VAL A 413 -3.37 -29.17 -10.05
C VAL A 413 -3.82 -27.76 -10.41
N THR A 414 -3.25 -27.18 -11.45
CA THR A 414 -3.50 -25.78 -11.80
C THR A 414 -4.71 -25.59 -12.70
N GLY A 415 -5.15 -26.62 -13.40
CA GLY A 415 -6.16 -26.53 -14.46
C GLY A 415 -5.69 -25.76 -15.69
N VAL A 416 -4.42 -25.36 -15.76
CA VAL A 416 -3.85 -24.68 -16.92
C VAL A 416 -3.37 -25.74 -17.91
N PRO A 417 -3.82 -25.72 -19.17
CA PRO A 417 -3.40 -26.71 -20.17
C PRO A 417 -1.89 -26.75 -20.33
N ARG A 418 -1.33 -27.96 -20.41
CA ARG A 418 0.11 -28.19 -20.61
C ARG A 418 0.69 -27.34 -21.75
N ARG A 419 0.00 -27.29 -22.89
CA ARG A 419 0.40 -26.49 -24.05
C ARG A 419 0.60 -25.00 -23.73
N ASP A 420 -0.22 -24.47 -22.81
CA ASP A 420 -0.18 -23.04 -22.44
C ASP A 420 0.98 -22.79 -21.44
N ILE A 421 1.28 -23.76 -20.57
CA ILE A 421 2.49 -23.76 -19.71
C ILE A 421 3.76 -23.78 -20.59
N GLU A 422 3.82 -24.69 -21.55
CA GLU A 422 4.93 -24.81 -22.50
C GLU A 422 5.07 -23.53 -23.35
N ARG A 423 3.95 -22.93 -23.78
CA ARG A 423 3.96 -21.66 -24.53
C ARG A 423 4.48 -20.48 -23.70
N ALA A 424 4.10 -20.39 -22.43
CA ALA A 424 4.66 -19.38 -21.53
C ALA A 424 6.18 -19.54 -21.39
N ALA A 425 6.62 -20.77 -21.17
CA ALA A 425 8.05 -21.09 -21.07
C ALA A 425 8.83 -20.76 -22.36
N GLU A 426 8.25 -21.00 -23.53
CA GLU A 426 8.83 -20.63 -24.83
C GLU A 426 8.94 -19.10 -24.99
N ILE A 427 7.86 -18.38 -24.69
CA ILE A 427 7.85 -16.91 -24.77
C ILE A 427 8.96 -16.31 -23.91
N ILE A 428 9.18 -16.85 -22.72
CA ILE A 428 10.18 -16.36 -21.77
C ILE A 428 11.57 -16.87 -22.10
N GLY A 429 11.72 -18.19 -22.28
CA GLY A 429 13.01 -18.92 -22.26
C GLY A 429 13.72 -18.96 -23.61
N ALA A 430 12.99 -18.94 -24.73
CA ALA A 430 13.60 -18.97 -26.04
C ALA A 430 14.44 -17.71 -26.30
N PRO A 431 15.72 -17.87 -26.74
CA PRO A 431 16.59 -16.71 -26.96
C PRO A 431 16.15 -15.87 -28.16
N LYS A 432 16.59 -14.63 -28.19
CA LYS A 432 16.52 -13.74 -29.35
C LYS A 432 17.49 -14.17 -30.45
N PRO A 433 17.35 -13.69 -31.68
CA PRO A 433 18.36 -13.87 -32.72
C PRO A 433 19.77 -13.53 -32.20
N GLY A 434 20.74 -14.35 -32.53
CA GLY A 434 22.11 -14.24 -32.00
C GLY A 434 22.33 -14.89 -30.63
N GLY A 435 21.32 -15.60 -30.09
CA GLY A 435 21.46 -16.35 -28.84
C GLY A 435 21.29 -15.54 -27.56
N TYR A 436 20.90 -14.28 -27.66
CA TYR A 436 20.72 -13.39 -26.50
C TYR A 436 19.50 -13.79 -25.68
N PRO A 437 19.61 -13.94 -24.33
CA PRO A 437 18.43 -14.10 -23.47
C PRO A 437 17.50 -12.91 -23.60
N LYS A 438 16.19 -13.15 -23.64
CA LYS A 438 15.18 -12.08 -23.59
C LYS A 438 15.28 -11.27 -22.30
N ARG A 439 14.86 -10.02 -22.37
CA ARG A 439 14.79 -9.12 -21.21
C ARG A 439 13.41 -9.26 -20.59
N VAL A 440 13.36 -9.84 -19.41
CA VAL A 440 12.11 -10.20 -18.72
C VAL A 440 11.85 -9.22 -17.60
N TRP A 441 10.63 -8.69 -17.58
CA TRP A 441 10.07 -7.92 -16.47
C TRP A 441 8.87 -8.68 -15.90
N LEU A 442 8.95 -9.07 -14.64
CA LEU A 442 7.85 -9.69 -13.91
C LEU A 442 7.29 -8.73 -12.87
N MET A 443 5.98 -8.54 -12.89
CA MET A 443 5.24 -7.73 -11.93
C MET A 443 4.18 -8.60 -11.25
N TYR A 444 4.16 -8.59 -9.91
CA TYR A 444 3.16 -9.30 -9.12
C TYR A 444 2.39 -8.34 -8.22
N GLU A 445 1.15 -8.71 -7.86
CA GLU A 445 0.36 -7.89 -6.95
C GLU A 445 -0.45 -8.72 -5.95
N LYS A 446 -1.54 -8.18 -5.45
CA LYS A 446 -2.34 -8.71 -4.36
C LYS A 446 -2.92 -10.11 -4.61
N GLY A 447 -3.06 -10.54 -5.87
CA GLY A 447 -3.39 -11.91 -6.23
C GLY A 447 -2.40 -12.93 -5.66
N ILE A 448 -1.12 -12.54 -5.54
CA ILE A 448 -0.03 -13.33 -4.98
C ILE A 448 0.28 -12.95 -3.53
N ILE A 449 0.34 -11.66 -3.24
CA ILE A 449 0.67 -11.14 -1.91
C ILE A 449 -0.30 -11.64 -0.84
N TRP A 450 -1.58 -11.85 -1.19
CA TRP A 450 -2.64 -12.34 -0.32
C TRP A 450 -3.01 -13.82 -0.56
N ASN A 451 -2.06 -14.60 -1.02
CA ASN A 451 -2.22 -15.99 -1.39
C ASN A 451 -0.94 -16.77 -1.09
N GLN A 452 -0.87 -17.41 0.07
CA GLN A 452 0.30 -18.16 0.55
C GLN A 452 1.63 -17.37 0.47
N ASN A 453 1.56 -16.09 0.62
CA ASN A 453 2.52 -14.99 0.45
C ASN A 453 3.97 -15.40 0.21
N TYR A 454 4.70 -15.83 1.27
CA TYR A 454 6.14 -16.04 1.21
C TYR A 454 6.54 -17.04 0.13
N ARG A 455 5.87 -18.20 0.08
CA ARG A 455 6.19 -19.26 -0.89
C ARG A 455 5.76 -18.88 -2.30
N SER A 456 4.58 -18.27 -2.44
CA SER A 456 4.10 -17.84 -3.77
C SER A 456 5.01 -16.77 -4.36
N ILE A 457 5.45 -15.79 -3.57
CA ILE A 457 6.39 -14.77 -4.05
C ILE A 457 7.75 -15.38 -4.33
N TYR A 458 8.26 -16.28 -3.46
CA TYR A 458 9.57 -16.89 -3.69
C TYR A 458 9.60 -17.75 -4.97
N SER A 459 8.51 -18.47 -5.30
CA SER A 459 8.44 -19.21 -6.56
C SER A 459 8.55 -18.30 -7.79
N LEU A 460 8.01 -17.08 -7.72
CA LEU A 460 8.18 -16.07 -8.78
C LEU A 460 9.60 -15.50 -8.80
N VAL A 461 10.21 -15.31 -7.64
CA VAL A 461 11.60 -14.87 -7.52
C VAL A 461 12.56 -15.89 -8.12
N ASP A 462 12.35 -17.18 -7.86
CA ASP A 462 13.14 -18.27 -8.46
C ASP A 462 13.00 -18.31 -9.98
N LEU A 463 11.78 -18.11 -10.49
CA LEU A 463 11.54 -17.94 -11.92
C LEU A 463 12.28 -16.70 -12.46
N CYS A 464 12.29 -15.58 -11.74
CA CYS A 464 13.02 -14.37 -12.13
C CYS A 464 14.54 -14.56 -12.12
N ILE A 465 15.09 -15.34 -11.19
CA ILE A 465 16.50 -15.71 -11.18
C ILE A 465 16.83 -16.49 -12.47
N MET A 466 16.04 -17.52 -12.78
CA MET A 466 16.24 -18.38 -13.95
C MET A 466 16.12 -17.64 -15.27
N THR A 467 15.21 -16.69 -15.37
CA THR A 467 14.91 -15.94 -16.61
C THR A 467 15.77 -14.69 -16.78
N GLY A 468 16.60 -14.39 -15.78
CA GLY A 468 17.48 -13.22 -15.80
C GLY A 468 16.79 -11.88 -15.60
N ALA A 469 15.62 -11.88 -14.98
CA ALA A 469 14.95 -10.63 -14.56
C ALA A 469 15.81 -9.83 -13.57
N PHE A 470 16.76 -10.47 -12.89
CA PHE A 470 17.71 -9.84 -11.99
C PHE A 470 19.12 -9.60 -12.58
N ARG A 471 19.28 -9.64 -13.90
CA ARG A 471 20.60 -9.38 -14.52
C ARG A 471 21.11 -7.94 -14.36
N GLY A 472 20.27 -7.03 -13.89
CA GLY A 472 20.65 -5.62 -13.75
C GLY A 472 21.03 -4.98 -15.08
N ILE A 473 20.26 -5.20 -16.12
CA ILE A 473 20.43 -4.55 -17.42
C ILE A 473 19.10 -3.87 -17.82
N PRO A 474 19.13 -2.88 -18.71
CA PRO A 474 17.91 -2.20 -19.16
C PRO A 474 16.84 -3.19 -19.63
N GLY A 475 15.62 -3.05 -19.20
CA GLY A 475 14.50 -3.92 -19.60
C GLY A 475 14.33 -5.18 -18.75
N THR A 476 15.10 -5.37 -17.68
CA THR A 476 14.96 -6.50 -16.77
C THR A 476 14.45 -6.04 -15.39
N GLY A 477 13.61 -6.85 -14.75
CA GLY A 477 13.10 -6.54 -13.43
C GLY A 477 12.18 -7.58 -12.84
N CYS A 478 12.11 -7.62 -11.52
CA CYS A 478 11.08 -8.31 -10.78
C CYS A 478 10.61 -7.37 -9.66
N GLN A 479 9.33 -7.05 -9.66
CA GLN A 479 8.82 -6.00 -8.78
C GLN A 479 7.37 -6.25 -8.40
N ARG A 480 7.00 -5.87 -7.17
CA ARG A 480 5.59 -5.80 -6.83
C ARG A 480 4.95 -4.57 -7.48
N GLN A 481 3.71 -4.68 -7.87
CA GLN A 481 2.92 -3.53 -8.22
C GLN A 481 2.42 -2.82 -6.96
N GLY A 482 2.02 -3.56 -5.92
CA GLY A 482 1.42 -3.02 -4.71
C GLY A 482 0.02 -2.45 -4.94
N GLY A 483 -0.70 -2.11 -3.88
CA GLY A 483 -2.08 -1.59 -3.98
C GLY A 483 -2.21 -0.09 -3.78
N HIS A 484 -1.39 0.50 -2.96
CA HIS A 484 -1.36 1.90 -2.57
C HIS A 484 0.09 2.35 -2.46
N GLN A 485 0.30 3.64 -2.40
CA GLN A 485 1.63 4.19 -2.16
C GLN A 485 2.07 3.80 -0.75
N GLU A 486 3.34 3.54 -0.59
CA GLU A 486 3.87 3.14 0.70
C GLU A 486 5.03 4.04 1.09
N GLY A 487 5.00 4.49 2.31
CA GLY A 487 6.12 5.15 2.96
C GLY A 487 7.27 4.19 3.32
N TYR A 488 7.41 3.13 2.56
CA TYR A 488 8.24 1.96 2.91
C TYR A 488 9.72 2.19 2.92
N ALA A 489 10.19 3.25 2.35
CA ALA A 489 11.54 3.72 2.57
C ALA A 489 11.58 4.69 3.75
N GLY A 490 10.46 4.88 4.41
CA GLY A 490 10.37 5.74 5.56
C GLY A 490 10.99 5.12 6.79
N PRO A 491 11.56 5.92 7.65
CA PRO A 491 12.11 5.51 8.90
C PRO A 491 10.99 5.22 9.91
N GLU A 492 10.30 4.12 9.73
CA GLU A 492 9.64 3.56 10.89
C GLU A 492 10.74 3.13 11.87
N PRO A 493 10.66 3.52 13.14
CA PRO A 493 11.52 2.91 14.12
C PRO A 493 11.40 1.40 14.00
N PRO A 494 12.50 0.67 13.88
CA PRO A 494 12.41 -0.77 13.74
C PRO A 494 11.70 -1.34 14.97
N PRO A 495 10.92 -2.39 14.81
CA PRO A 495 10.40 -3.12 15.93
C PRO A 495 11.57 -3.57 16.82
N PRO A 496 11.36 -3.69 18.13
CA PRO A 496 12.41 -4.14 19.02
C PRO A 496 13.08 -5.41 18.50
N PRO A 497 14.40 -5.57 18.63
CA PRO A 497 15.15 -6.68 18.03
C PRO A 497 14.58 -8.06 18.33
N TRP A 498 14.11 -8.26 19.57
CA TRP A 498 13.50 -9.52 20.02
C TRP A 498 12.20 -9.87 19.30
N VAL A 499 11.48 -8.86 18.82
CA VAL A 499 10.27 -9.03 18.02
C VAL A 499 10.62 -9.48 16.61
N LYS A 500 11.62 -8.85 16.01
CA LYS A 500 12.10 -9.14 14.67
C LYS A 500 12.56 -10.59 14.52
N GLU A 501 13.24 -11.12 15.53
CA GLU A 501 13.76 -12.48 15.52
C GLU A 501 12.66 -13.55 15.66
N ARG A 502 11.55 -13.25 16.30
CA ARG A 502 10.47 -14.22 16.57
C ARG A 502 9.35 -14.22 15.56
N LEU A 503 9.21 -13.15 14.82
CA LEU A 503 8.02 -12.90 14.01
C LEU A 503 8.14 -13.24 12.54
N HIS A 504 9.34 -13.49 12.11
CA HIS A 504 9.61 -13.73 10.72
C HIS A 504 10.39 -15.04 10.59
N PRO A 505 9.71 -16.21 10.66
CA PRO A 505 10.36 -17.50 10.58
C PRO A 505 10.76 -17.82 9.14
N SER A 506 11.42 -16.87 8.46
CA SER A 506 12.05 -17.14 7.17
C SER A 506 13.11 -18.22 7.34
N PRO A 507 13.48 -18.95 6.28
CA PRO A 507 14.51 -19.98 6.38
C PRO A 507 15.79 -19.49 7.04
N TRP A 508 16.18 -18.27 6.73
CA TRP A 508 17.41 -17.65 7.22
C TRP A 508 17.36 -17.27 8.71
N ASN A 509 16.23 -16.75 9.16
CA ASN A 509 16.02 -16.47 10.60
C ASN A 509 15.81 -17.77 11.37
N PHE A 510 15.13 -18.75 10.77
CA PHE A 510 14.96 -20.07 11.36
C PHE A 510 16.31 -20.78 11.54
N ALA A 511 17.20 -20.71 10.56
CA ALA A 511 18.57 -21.24 10.69
C ALA A 511 19.31 -20.62 11.89
N LYS A 512 19.26 -19.28 12.04
CA LYS A 512 19.86 -18.59 13.20
C LYS A 512 19.26 -19.06 14.53
N LEU A 513 17.93 -19.17 14.61
CA LEU A 513 17.24 -19.63 15.82
C LEU A 513 17.57 -21.06 16.19
N LYS A 514 17.85 -21.91 15.21
CA LYS A 514 18.21 -23.33 15.39
C LYS A 514 19.72 -23.55 15.50
N GLY A 515 20.54 -22.52 15.36
CA GLY A 515 22.01 -22.65 15.33
C GLY A 515 22.52 -23.46 14.14
N ILE A 516 21.80 -23.44 12.99
CA ILE A 516 22.24 -24.10 11.76
C ILE A 516 23.18 -23.16 11.02
N GLU A 517 24.45 -23.52 10.97
CA GLU A 517 25.40 -22.84 10.09
C GLU A 517 25.25 -23.38 8.66
N LEU A 518 25.18 -22.48 7.69
CA LEU A 518 25.00 -22.80 6.27
C LEU A 518 26.34 -22.79 5.56
N LYS A 519 27.06 -23.91 5.58
CA LYS A 519 28.38 -24.07 4.96
C LYS A 519 28.36 -25.06 3.81
N THR A 520 27.62 -26.15 3.95
CA THR A 520 27.56 -27.26 2.99
C THR A 520 26.18 -27.42 2.41
N TYR A 521 26.06 -28.11 1.30
CA TYR A 521 24.76 -28.43 0.71
C TYR A 521 23.85 -29.23 1.67
N ASP A 522 24.41 -30.09 2.50
CA ASP A 522 23.64 -30.87 3.48
C ASP A 522 23.06 -30.00 4.59
N ASP A 523 23.73 -28.90 4.95
CA ASP A 523 23.17 -27.92 5.89
C ASP A 523 21.92 -27.25 5.31
N TYR A 524 21.92 -26.93 4.00
CA TYR A 524 20.75 -26.38 3.31
C TYR A 524 19.60 -27.36 3.24
N ARG A 525 19.88 -28.64 2.95
CA ARG A 525 18.85 -29.69 2.96
C ARG A 525 18.28 -29.93 4.35
N ARG A 526 19.11 -29.91 5.39
CA ARG A 526 18.65 -30.00 6.76
C ARG A 526 17.74 -28.84 7.12
N LEU A 527 18.17 -27.61 6.84
CA LEU A 527 17.38 -26.42 7.06
C LEU A 527 16.02 -26.51 6.33
N PHE A 528 16.03 -26.89 5.08
CA PHE A 528 14.82 -27.04 4.26
C PHE A 528 13.82 -28.01 4.89
N ASN A 529 14.26 -29.21 5.26
CA ASN A 529 13.40 -30.24 5.84
C ASN A 529 12.83 -29.82 7.21
N GLU A 530 13.67 -29.26 8.09
CA GLU A 530 13.23 -28.80 9.41
C GLU A 530 12.27 -27.62 9.29
N TRP A 531 12.56 -26.66 8.43
CA TRP A 531 11.75 -25.47 8.21
C TRP A 531 10.37 -25.83 7.63
N TYR A 532 10.28 -26.65 6.59
CA TYR A 532 8.98 -27.08 6.05
C TYR A 532 8.17 -27.87 7.06
N ARG A 533 8.81 -28.75 7.82
CA ARG A 533 8.12 -29.52 8.85
C ARG A 533 7.53 -28.61 9.93
N GLU A 534 8.34 -27.77 10.56
CA GLU A 534 7.92 -26.97 11.72
C GLU A 534 7.03 -25.79 11.33
N VAL A 535 7.38 -25.06 10.29
CA VAL A 535 6.68 -23.83 9.92
C VAL A 535 5.39 -24.11 9.15
N TYR A 536 5.41 -25.03 8.22
CA TYR A 536 4.25 -25.32 7.38
C TYR A 536 3.51 -26.58 7.75
N THR A 537 4.16 -27.74 7.79
CA THR A 537 3.44 -29.02 7.94
C THR A 537 2.82 -29.16 9.32
N GLU A 538 3.54 -28.84 10.38
CA GLU A 538 3.04 -28.91 11.75
C GLU A 538 2.29 -27.65 12.18
N GLY A 539 2.60 -26.50 11.61
CA GLY A 539 1.96 -25.24 11.86
C GLY A 539 0.75 -24.97 10.98
N TYR A 540 0.99 -24.49 9.78
CA TYR A 540 0.00 -23.89 8.87
C TYR A 540 -1.06 -24.87 8.30
N TYR A 541 -0.68 -26.11 8.05
CA TYR A 541 -1.57 -27.11 7.47
C TYR A 541 -2.31 -27.98 8.49
N LYS A 542 -1.82 -28.06 9.73
CA LYS A 542 -2.42 -28.94 10.76
C LYS A 542 -3.16 -28.19 11.87
N THR A 543 -2.89 -26.92 12.10
CA THR A 543 -3.49 -26.17 13.20
C THR A 543 -4.44 -25.08 12.70
N LYS A 544 -5.60 -24.95 13.35
CA LYS A 544 -6.56 -23.86 13.09
C LYS A 544 -6.05 -22.50 13.55
N TRP A 545 -5.12 -22.50 14.46
CA TRP A 545 -4.59 -21.30 15.02
C TRP A 545 -3.16 -21.11 14.53
N PRO A 546 -2.82 -19.90 14.07
CA PRO A 546 -1.51 -19.70 13.52
C PRO A 546 -0.45 -20.02 14.55
N MET A 547 0.09 -21.21 14.47
CA MET A 547 1.42 -21.56 14.89
C MET A 547 1.73 -21.52 16.39
N GLY A 548 0.74 -21.63 17.25
CA GLY A 548 0.91 -21.73 18.69
C GLY A 548 1.69 -20.55 19.29
N ASP A 549 2.41 -20.80 20.35
CA ASP A 549 3.17 -19.78 21.10
C ASP A 549 4.39 -19.18 20.35
N ARG A 550 4.72 -19.69 19.16
CA ARG A 550 5.96 -19.29 18.46
C ARG A 550 5.77 -18.12 17.52
N TYR A 551 4.58 -17.96 16.96
CA TYR A 551 4.34 -16.98 15.92
C TYR A 551 3.13 -16.14 16.26
N MET A 552 3.21 -14.85 16.00
CA MET A 552 2.19 -13.91 16.37
C MET A 552 0.95 -14.03 15.47
N PRO A 553 -0.23 -14.35 16.01
CA PRO A 553 -1.46 -14.12 15.30
C PRO A 553 -1.64 -12.61 15.02
N THR A 554 -2.38 -12.30 13.98
CA THR A 554 -2.70 -10.91 13.67
C THR A 554 -3.37 -10.22 14.84
N THR A 555 -3.26 -8.91 14.92
CA THR A 555 -3.91 -8.11 15.98
C THR A 555 -5.40 -8.38 16.07
N ASP A 556 -6.08 -8.64 14.95
CA ASP A 556 -7.51 -8.94 14.92
C ASP A 556 -7.86 -10.21 15.68
N PHE A 557 -7.13 -11.29 15.47
CA PHE A 557 -7.38 -12.55 16.18
C PHE A 557 -7.10 -12.44 17.68
N ARG A 558 -6.14 -11.59 18.05
CA ARG A 558 -5.89 -11.32 19.47
C ARG A 558 -6.99 -10.49 20.11
N LEU A 559 -7.52 -9.52 19.38
CA LEU A 559 -8.68 -8.75 19.83
C LEU A 559 -9.91 -9.65 19.98
N GLU A 560 -10.16 -10.55 19.01
CA GLU A 560 -11.20 -11.57 19.12
C GLU A 560 -10.98 -12.51 20.33
N GLY A 561 -9.74 -12.85 20.64
CA GLY A 561 -9.34 -13.63 21.79
C GLY A 561 -9.39 -12.90 23.14
N GLY A 562 -9.83 -11.64 23.16
CA GLY A 562 -9.97 -10.85 24.40
C GLY A 562 -8.69 -10.13 24.86
N GLU A 563 -7.62 -10.17 24.06
CA GLU A 563 -6.39 -9.45 24.35
C GLU A 563 -6.52 -7.94 24.07
N GLY A 564 -5.58 -7.16 24.60
CA GLY A 564 -5.57 -5.71 24.50
C GLY A 564 -6.50 -5.01 25.49
N ARG A 565 -6.15 -3.78 25.79
CA ARG A 565 -6.94 -2.86 26.63
C ARG A 565 -7.21 -1.54 25.94
N VAL A 566 -6.34 -1.14 25.02
CA VAL A 566 -6.50 0.03 24.13
C VAL A 566 -6.40 -0.44 22.69
N LEU A 567 -7.32 0.00 21.87
CA LEU A 567 -7.25 -0.06 20.41
C LEU A 567 -7.23 1.36 19.86
N TRP A 568 -6.12 1.76 19.29
CA TRP A 568 -6.01 3.05 18.58
C TRP A 568 -6.00 2.79 17.08
N VAL A 569 -7.03 3.21 16.40
CA VAL A 569 -7.18 3.06 14.94
C VAL A 569 -6.87 4.39 14.27
N HIS A 570 -5.94 4.37 13.33
CA HIS A 570 -5.48 5.54 12.61
C HIS A 570 -5.60 5.29 11.10
N ASP A 571 -6.31 6.16 10.39
CA ASP A 571 -6.52 6.12 8.94
C ASP A 571 -6.99 4.77 8.40
N MET A 572 -7.79 4.04 9.15
CA MET A 572 -8.15 2.68 8.82
C MET A 572 -9.55 2.31 9.32
N ASP A 573 -10.24 1.46 8.56
CA ASP A 573 -11.47 0.82 9.01
C ASP A 573 -11.31 -0.70 9.03
N ASN A 574 -11.01 -1.24 10.21
CA ASN A 574 -10.87 -2.67 10.38
C ASN A 574 -12.16 -3.44 10.13
N TYR A 575 -13.31 -2.81 10.34
CA TYR A 575 -14.61 -3.45 10.05
C TYR A 575 -14.86 -3.64 8.55
N LYS A 576 -14.03 -3.05 7.69
CA LYS A 576 -14.02 -3.29 6.25
C LYS A 576 -12.77 -4.03 5.77
N LEU A 577 -11.66 -3.92 6.47
CA LEU A 577 -10.37 -4.39 5.98
C LEU A 577 -9.91 -5.72 6.59
N ALA A 578 -10.39 -6.08 7.78
CA ALA A 578 -10.01 -7.33 8.42
C ALA A 578 -10.63 -8.56 7.71
N PRO A 579 -9.92 -9.70 7.69
CA PRO A 579 -10.56 -10.96 7.32
C PRO A 579 -11.62 -11.32 8.37
N ALA A 580 -12.73 -11.90 7.93
CA ALA A 580 -13.89 -12.17 8.80
C ALA A 580 -14.35 -10.93 9.59
N ALA A 581 -14.43 -9.78 8.92
CA ALA A 581 -14.61 -8.45 9.51
C ALA A 581 -15.79 -8.34 10.48
N GLN A 582 -16.85 -9.10 10.26
CA GLN A 582 -18.03 -9.12 11.15
C GLN A 582 -17.72 -9.73 12.53
N ARG A 583 -16.85 -10.72 12.60
CA ARG A 583 -16.40 -11.32 13.86
C ARG A 583 -15.58 -10.32 14.67
N LEU A 584 -14.63 -9.65 14.01
CA LEU A 584 -13.86 -8.60 14.66
C LEU A 584 -14.77 -7.48 15.17
N LYS A 585 -15.70 -7.01 14.33
CA LYS A 585 -16.67 -5.99 14.74
C LYS A 585 -17.43 -6.41 16.00
N ALA A 586 -17.95 -7.63 16.03
CA ALA A 586 -18.67 -8.14 17.20
C ALA A 586 -17.80 -8.12 18.47
N ALA A 587 -16.56 -8.61 18.38
CA ALA A 587 -15.64 -8.66 19.51
C ALA A 587 -15.23 -7.26 20.02
N VAL A 588 -14.91 -6.33 19.12
CA VAL A 588 -14.53 -4.96 19.48
C VAL A 588 -15.72 -4.20 20.06
N SER A 589 -16.88 -4.26 19.39
CA SER A 589 -18.11 -3.63 19.86
C SER A 589 -18.49 -4.09 21.25
N GLU A 590 -18.55 -5.40 21.48
CA GLU A 590 -18.91 -5.95 22.79
C GLU A 590 -18.02 -5.38 23.89
N ARG A 591 -16.72 -5.43 23.68
CA ARG A 591 -15.74 -5.00 24.67
C ARG A 591 -15.71 -3.47 24.87
N SER A 592 -15.90 -2.71 23.81
CA SER A 592 -16.00 -1.24 23.90
C SER A 592 -17.22 -0.80 24.70
N TRP A 593 -18.38 -1.38 24.40
CA TRP A 593 -19.60 -1.04 25.09
C TRP A 593 -19.62 -1.50 26.56
N ARG A 594 -18.88 -2.53 26.96
CA ARG A 594 -18.64 -2.88 28.37
C ARG A 594 -18.00 -1.73 29.12
N VAL A 595 -17.01 -1.05 28.54
CA VAL A 595 -16.37 0.12 29.15
C VAL A 595 -17.37 1.27 29.28
N THR A 596 -18.11 1.61 28.22
CA THR A 596 -19.11 2.66 28.22
C THR A 596 -20.18 2.44 29.30
N ARG A 597 -20.71 1.23 29.40
CA ARG A 597 -21.71 0.87 30.42
C ARG A 597 -21.14 0.99 31.82
N TYR A 598 -19.95 0.49 32.07
CA TYR A 598 -19.33 0.56 33.38
C TYR A 598 -19.13 2.01 33.82
N VAL A 599 -18.68 2.87 32.92
CA VAL A 599 -18.40 4.27 33.24
C VAL A 599 -19.68 5.07 33.51
N PHE A 600 -20.72 4.88 32.74
CA PHE A 600 -21.91 5.74 32.74
C PHE A 600 -23.17 5.12 33.33
N ALA A 601 -23.18 3.81 33.58
CA ALA A 601 -24.29 3.10 34.17
C ALA A 601 -24.00 2.65 35.60
N GLN A 602 -23.19 3.37 36.35
CA GLN A 602 -22.82 3.02 37.73
C GLN A 602 -24.00 2.95 38.70
N ASP A 603 -25.13 3.57 38.38
CA ASP A 603 -26.37 3.46 39.16
C ASP A 603 -27.11 2.11 38.95
N PHE A 604 -26.66 1.30 38.00
CA PHE A 604 -27.17 -0.07 37.78
C PHE A 604 -26.31 -1.09 38.56
N ALA A 605 -26.33 -0.97 39.87
CA ALA A 605 -25.71 -1.96 40.74
C ALA A 605 -26.39 -3.33 40.51
N GLY A 606 -25.69 -4.23 39.80
CA GLY A 606 -26.15 -5.60 39.58
C GLY A 606 -25.98 -6.18 38.18
N ILE A 607 -25.55 -5.39 37.17
CA ILE A 607 -25.31 -5.93 35.86
C ILE A 607 -24.00 -6.69 35.86
N THR A 608 -24.05 -8.01 35.89
CA THR A 608 -22.91 -8.90 35.71
C THR A 608 -22.51 -8.97 34.23
N ALA A 609 -21.29 -9.38 33.93
CA ALA A 609 -20.84 -9.61 32.54
C ALA A 609 -21.74 -10.59 31.74
N ARG A 610 -22.51 -11.39 32.44
CA ARG A 610 -23.48 -12.33 31.88
C ARG A 610 -24.78 -11.66 31.48
N ASP A 611 -25.25 -10.70 32.29
CA ASP A 611 -26.45 -9.94 32.00
C ASP A 611 -26.24 -8.97 30.85
N SER A 612 -24.99 -8.54 30.61
CA SER A 612 -24.65 -7.66 29.49
C SER A 612 -24.73 -8.32 28.11
N ALA A 613 -24.56 -9.64 28.01
CA ALA A 613 -24.65 -10.36 26.76
C ALA A 613 -26.08 -10.49 26.20
N GLU A 614 -27.08 -10.63 27.07
CA GLU A 614 -28.49 -10.71 26.67
C GLU A 614 -29.12 -9.34 26.37
N GLN A 615 -28.55 -8.26 26.92
CA GLN A 615 -29.02 -6.87 26.68
C GLN A 615 -28.26 -6.14 25.57
N TYR A 616 -27.48 -6.85 24.80
CA TYR A 616 -26.57 -6.30 23.80
C TYR A 616 -27.27 -5.56 22.66
N ASP A 617 -28.49 -5.95 22.30
CA ASP A 617 -29.26 -5.33 21.21
C ASP A 617 -29.76 -3.91 21.50
N THR A 618 -29.67 -3.43 22.72
CA THR A 618 -30.12 -2.09 23.10
C THR A 618 -28.99 -1.06 23.21
N ARG A 619 -27.75 -1.40 22.80
CA ARG A 619 -26.57 -0.52 22.67
C ARG A 619 -26.64 0.73 23.54
N ALA A 620 -26.91 0.65 24.82
CA ALA A 620 -26.90 1.76 25.78
C ALA A 620 -27.15 3.20 25.20
N LEU A 621 -27.85 3.31 24.06
CA LEU A 621 -28.20 4.57 23.41
C LEU A 621 -29.04 5.47 24.32
N ASP A 622 -29.74 4.84 25.26
CA ASP A 622 -30.60 5.51 26.23
C ASP A 622 -29.87 5.95 27.50
N ILE A 623 -28.55 5.66 27.65
CA ILE A 623 -27.79 6.15 28.78
C ILE A 623 -27.67 7.67 28.64
N GLN A 624 -28.47 8.37 29.46
CA GLN A 624 -28.40 9.84 29.56
C GLN A 624 -27.37 10.23 30.62
N VAL A 625 -26.42 11.05 30.22
CA VAL A 625 -25.39 11.58 31.11
C VAL A 625 -25.81 13.01 31.51
N THR A 626 -26.14 13.20 32.77
CA THR A 626 -26.54 14.49 33.31
C THR A 626 -25.37 15.37 33.70
N THR A 627 -24.24 14.75 34.03
CA THR A 627 -23.01 15.46 34.41
C THR A 627 -21.82 14.84 33.67
N ARG A 628 -21.07 15.64 32.92
CA ARG A 628 -19.86 15.15 32.23
C ARG A 628 -18.72 15.04 33.24
N PRO A 629 -18.05 13.88 33.34
CA PRO A 629 -16.85 13.75 34.14
C PRO A 629 -15.72 14.63 33.59
N THR A 630 -14.78 15.01 34.43
CA THR A 630 -13.48 15.54 33.95
C THR A 630 -12.73 14.46 33.20
N SER A 631 -11.76 14.84 32.36
CA SER A 631 -10.92 13.87 31.64
C SER A 631 -10.16 12.93 32.59
N GLU A 632 -9.73 13.44 33.75
CA GLU A 632 -9.09 12.65 34.79
C GLU A 632 -10.03 11.61 35.41
N GLU A 633 -11.24 12.03 35.78
CA GLU A 633 -12.26 11.14 36.37
C GLU A 633 -12.70 10.09 35.34
N TYR A 634 -12.90 10.51 34.08
CA TYR A 634 -13.27 9.59 33.03
C TYR A 634 -12.16 8.55 32.81
N ALA A 635 -10.89 8.98 32.73
CA ALA A 635 -9.75 8.06 32.56
C ALA A 635 -9.68 7.06 33.72
N ARG A 636 -9.88 7.50 34.97
CA ARG A 636 -9.91 6.63 36.15
C ARG A 636 -10.98 5.55 36.03
N LEU A 637 -12.20 5.95 35.64
CA LEU A 637 -13.33 5.04 35.46
C LEU A 637 -13.10 4.06 34.31
N VAL A 638 -12.49 4.53 33.21
CA VAL A 638 -12.10 3.66 32.07
C VAL A 638 -11.11 2.60 32.54
N LEU A 639 -10.07 2.98 33.28
CA LEU A 639 -9.06 2.03 33.79
C LEU A 639 -9.68 0.98 34.71
N GLU A 640 -10.62 1.37 35.55
CA GLU A 640 -11.38 0.43 36.39
C GLU A 640 -12.26 -0.49 35.53
N ALA A 641 -12.94 0.03 34.53
CA ALA A 641 -13.74 -0.75 33.60
C ALA A 641 -12.91 -1.80 32.84
N LEU A 642 -11.74 -1.39 32.33
CA LEU A 642 -10.83 -2.32 31.63
C LEU A 642 -10.39 -3.49 32.51
N GLU A 643 -10.15 -3.22 33.78
CA GLU A 643 -9.75 -4.25 34.75
C GLU A 643 -10.92 -5.19 35.12
N LYS A 644 -12.08 -4.62 35.44
CA LYS A 644 -13.22 -5.39 35.94
C LYS A 644 -14.00 -6.13 34.88
N THR A 645 -14.06 -5.62 33.65
CA THR A 645 -14.93 -6.14 32.59
C THR A 645 -14.20 -6.83 31.45
N GLY A 646 -12.86 -6.76 31.39
CA GLY A 646 -12.09 -7.18 30.22
C GLY A 646 -12.40 -6.34 28.97
N GLY A 647 -12.86 -5.11 29.17
CA GLY A 647 -13.27 -4.17 28.10
C GLY A 647 -12.11 -3.70 27.23
N LEU A 648 -12.43 -2.81 26.29
CA LEU A 648 -11.50 -2.24 25.34
C LEU A 648 -11.79 -0.74 25.18
N PHE A 649 -10.79 0.10 25.38
CA PHE A 649 -10.87 1.51 25.11
C PHE A 649 -10.47 1.78 23.65
N VAL A 650 -11.38 2.38 22.86
CA VAL A 650 -11.20 2.57 21.42
C VAL A 650 -11.00 4.04 21.10
N VAL A 651 -9.90 4.35 20.42
CA VAL A 651 -9.57 5.67 19.88
C VAL A 651 -9.56 5.58 18.36
N VAL A 652 -10.29 6.48 17.70
CA VAL A 652 -10.31 6.61 16.23
C VAL A 652 -9.70 7.96 15.85
N GLN A 653 -8.63 7.91 15.07
CA GLN A 653 -7.96 9.07 14.50
C GLN A 653 -8.09 8.97 12.98
N ASP A 654 -8.89 9.81 12.38
CA ASP A 654 -9.20 9.72 10.94
C ASP A 654 -9.68 11.07 10.39
N ILE A 655 -9.71 11.18 9.08
CA ILE A 655 -10.30 12.30 8.35
C ILE A 655 -11.80 12.12 8.12
N TYR A 656 -12.29 10.86 8.09
CA TYR A 656 -13.69 10.50 7.87
C TYR A 656 -14.29 9.72 9.03
N PRO A 657 -15.61 9.80 9.24
CA PRO A 657 -16.32 8.91 10.16
C PRO A 657 -16.41 7.50 9.56
N THR A 658 -15.46 6.64 9.92
CA THR A 658 -15.43 5.23 9.56
C THR A 658 -16.47 4.42 10.35
N PHE A 659 -16.70 3.16 10.00
CA PHE A 659 -17.59 2.28 10.79
C PHE A 659 -17.07 2.06 12.22
N MET A 660 -15.77 2.24 12.45
CA MET A 660 -15.17 2.14 13.78
C MET A 660 -15.65 3.24 14.76
N VAL A 661 -16.17 4.35 14.23
CA VAL A 661 -16.72 5.46 15.04
C VAL A 661 -17.90 4.99 15.93
N GLU A 662 -18.66 3.99 15.50
CA GLU A 662 -19.76 3.42 16.28
C GLU A 662 -19.31 2.93 17.66
N ASP A 663 -18.08 2.44 17.76
CA ASP A 663 -17.52 1.84 18.97
C ASP A 663 -16.39 2.70 19.59
N ALA A 664 -16.13 3.88 19.05
CA ALA A 664 -15.10 4.76 19.56
C ALA A 664 -15.50 5.43 20.89
N HIS A 665 -14.53 5.52 21.82
CA HIS A 665 -14.64 6.36 23.02
C HIS A 665 -14.13 7.77 22.78
N VAL A 666 -13.10 7.88 21.93
CA VAL A 666 -12.50 9.16 21.53
C VAL A 666 -12.32 9.19 20.01
N ILE A 667 -12.67 10.31 19.41
CA ILE A 667 -12.43 10.61 18.00
C ILE A 667 -11.49 11.80 17.94
N LEU A 668 -10.39 11.64 17.21
CA LEU A 668 -9.37 12.65 16.97
C LEU A 668 -9.37 13.01 15.48
N PRO A 669 -9.88 14.18 15.08
CA PRO A 669 -9.98 14.57 13.68
C PRO A 669 -8.59 14.90 13.12
N ALA A 670 -8.22 14.17 12.06
CA ALA A 670 -6.94 14.33 11.39
C ALA A 670 -7.01 15.33 10.22
N ALA A 671 -5.91 16.02 9.97
CA ALA A 671 -5.68 16.79 8.77
C ALA A 671 -5.25 15.88 7.64
N PHE A 672 -5.65 16.21 6.40
CA PHE A 672 -5.33 15.40 5.25
C PHE A 672 -3.91 15.72 4.73
N ASN A 673 -3.02 14.74 4.74
CA ASN A 673 -1.63 14.88 4.30
C ASN A 673 -1.45 14.92 2.77
N ASN A 674 -2.46 15.32 2.05
CA ASN A 674 -2.45 15.67 0.64
C ASN A 674 -3.22 16.96 0.45
N GLY A 675 -2.61 18.06 0.90
CA GLY A 675 -3.14 19.39 0.74
C GLY A 675 -3.41 20.19 2.00
N GLU A 676 -3.62 19.57 3.18
CA GLU A 676 -3.85 20.29 4.44
C GLU A 676 -2.60 20.34 5.33
N THR A 677 -1.70 19.38 5.15
CA THR A 677 -0.37 19.36 5.77
C THR A 677 0.65 18.82 4.76
N PRO A 678 1.87 19.35 4.68
CA PRO A 678 2.87 18.81 3.77
C PRO A 678 3.41 17.48 4.28
N ASP A 679 3.68 16.58 3.34
CA ASP A 679 4.36 15.33 3.60
C ASP A 679 5.20 14.92 2.37
N VAL A 680 5.96 13.87 2.48
CA VAL A 680 6.75 13.30 1.40
C VAL A 680 6.28 11.90 1.06
N ARG A 681 6.31 11.60 -0.23
CA ARG A 681 5.78 10.37 -0.77
C ARG A 681 6.76 9.68 -1.69
N MET A 682 6.81 8.36 -1.62
CA MET A 682 7.61 7.56 -2.50
C MET A 682 6.73 6.68 -3.39
N SER A 683 6.93 6.80 -4.70
CA SER A 683 6.37 5.86 -5.65
C SER A 683 7.09 4.52 -5.56
N VAL A 684 6.37 3.46 -5.27
CA VAL A 684 6.91 2.10 -5.16
C VAL A 684 7.52 1.62 -6.49
N HIS A 685 6.93 2.01 -7.62
CA HIS A 685 7.38 1.57 -8.93
C HIS A 685 8.75 2.11 -9.34
N GLU A 686 9.16 3.26 -8.77
CA GLU A 686 10.41 3.90 -9.16
C GLU A 686 11.31 4.31 -7.99
N ARG A 687 10.89 4.12 -6.75
CA ARG A 687 11.54 4.73 -5.58
C ARG A 687 11.65 6.26 -5.72
N ARG A 688 10.71 6.85 -6.44
CA ARG A 688 10.68 8.29 -6.72
C ARG A 688 10.12 9.05 -5.54
N PHE A 689 10.96 9.89 -4.96
CA PHE A 689 10.70 10.62 -3.75
C PHE A 689 10.28 12.05 -4.06
N ARG A 690 9.12 12.49 -3.55
CA ARG A 690 8.49 13.76 -3.91
C ARG A 690 7.75 14.38 -2.74
N ILE A 691 7.59 15.69 -2.81
CA ILE A 691 6.71 16.42 -1.90
C ILE A 691 5.23 16.20 -2.28
N SER A 692 4.39 16.11 -1.26
CA SER A 692 2.95 16.37 -1.31
C SER A 692 2.72 17.61 -0.45
N ASP A 693 2.53 18.75 -1.10
CA ASP A 693 2.51 20.04 -0.40
C ASP A 693 1.15 20.34 0.25
N ALA A 694 1.10 21.37 1.09
CA ALA A 694 -0.15 21.89 1.63
C ALA A 694 -0.59 23.12 0.83
N TRP A 695 -1.89 23.21 0.55
CA TRP A 695 -2.50 24.34 -0.16
C TRP A 695 -3.87 24.75 0.39
N LEU A 696 -4.39 24.04 1.40
CA LEU A 696 -5.61 24.36 2.13
C LEU A 696 -5.40 24.23 3.63
N ASP A 697 -6.29 24.81 4.39
CA ASP A 697 -6.34 24.62 5.83
C ASP A 697 -7.16 23.38 6.20
N PRO A 698 -6.80 22.66 7.26
CA PRO A 698 -7.64 21.60 7.80
C PRO A 698 -9.03 22.10 8.18
N PRO A 699 -10.10 21.31 7.96
CA PRO A 699 -11.45 21.73 8.31
C PRO A 699 -11.66 21.74 9.84
N GLY A 700 -12.36 22.75 10.32
CA GLY A 700 -12.66 22.93 11.76
C GLY A 700 -11.40 23.05 12.61
N GLU A 701 -11.22 22.13 13.53
CA GLU A 701 -10.06 22.05 14.44
C GLU A 701 -9.17 20.83 14.14
N ALA A 702 -9.35 20.16 13.02
CA ALA A 702 -8.53 19.00 12.64
C ALA A 702 -7.03 19.33 12.65
N LYS A 703 -6.20 18.41 13.09
CA LYS A 703 -4.76 18.59 13.29
C LYS A 703 -3.97 17.55 12.50
N PRO A 704 -2.75 17.88 12.06
CA PRO A 704 -1.85 16.89 11.50
C PRO A 704 -1.61 15.73 12.47
N ASP A 705 -1.46 14.53 11.96
CA ASP A 705 -1.25 13.33 12.77
C ASP A 705 -0.01 13.42 13.64
N TRP A 706 1.08 13.99 13.13
CA TRP A 706 2.29 14.24 13.92
C TRP A 706 2.02 15.15 15.13
N TRP A 707 1.12 16.11 15.01
CA TRP A 707 0.74 17.01 16.11
C TRP A 707 -0.03 16.25 17.20
N ILE A 708 -0.98 15.40 16.80
CA ILE A 708 -1.78 14.59 17.73
C ILE A 708 -0.86 13.70 18.57
N TYR A 709 0.05 12.96 17.92
CA TYR A 709 1.01 12.12 18.64
C TYR A 709 1.94 12.93 19.54
N ALA A 710 2.46 14.06 19.06
CA ALA A 710 3.34 14.92 19.84
C ALA A 710 2.66 15.47 21.11
N MET A 711 1.39 15.86 21.01
CA MET A 711 0.65 16.43 22.15
C MET A 711 0.27 15.36 23.17
N VAL A 712 -0.16 14.17 22.72
CA VAL A 712 -0.44 13.06 23.64
C VAL A 712 0.86 12.61 24.34
N ALA A 713 1.98 12.51 23.61
CA ALA A 713 3.29 12.18 24.16
C ALA A 713 3.74 13.23 25.21
N ARG A 714 3.56 14.51 24.91
CA ARG A 714 3.86 15.61 25.86
C ARG A 714 3.04 15.46 27.12
N ARG A 715 1.74 15.21 26.98
CA ARG A 715 0.86 15.05 28.12
C ARG A 715 1.21 13.83 28.98
N ILE A 716 1.60 12.72 28.37
CA ILE A 716 2.11 11.53 29.10
C ILE A 716 3.34 11.91 29.93
N VAL A 717 4.29 12.62 29.36
CA VAL A 717 5.49 13.08 30.09
C VAL A 717 5.12 13.97 31.28
N GLU A 718 4.25 14.97 31.06
CA GLU A 718 3.76 15.87 32.12
C GLU A 718 3.08 15.13 33.28
N LEU A 719 2.30 14.08 32.98
CA LEU A 719 1.66 13.24 33.99
C LEU A 719 2.68 12.47 34.84
N TYR A 720 3.73 11.90 34.24
CA TYR A 720 4.82 11.29 34.98
C TYR A 720 5.60 12.30 35.84
N GLU A 721 5.85 13.50 35.30
CA GLU A 721 6.54 14.56 36.05
C GLU A 721 5.72 15.04 37.24
N ALA A 722 4.40 15.22 37.08
CA ALA A 722 3.48 15.58 38.14
C ALA A 722 3.44 14.55 39.30
N GLU A 723 3.68 13.26 38.98
CA GLU A 723 3.83 12.19 39.96
C GLU A 723 5.23 12.10 40.57
N GLY A 724 6.15 13.01 40.24
CA GLY A 724 7.55 12.95 40.67
C GLY A 724 8.39 11.89 39.94
N ARG A 725 7.89 11.28 38.87
CA ARG A 725 8.49 10.21 38.08
C ARG A 725 9.16 10.72 36.79
N ARG A 726 9.84 11.86 36.85
CA ARG A 726 10.47 12.50 35.68
C ARG A 726 11.44 11.56 34.94
N ASP A 727 12.17 10.74 35.69
CA ASP A 727 13.19 9.83 35.15
C ASP A 727 12.65 8.41 34.86
N ASP A 728 11.34 8.24 34.90
CA ASP A 728 10.71 6.99 34.48
C ASP A 728 11.12 6.63 33.04
N PRO A 729 11.46 5.37 32.78
CA PRO A 729 11.89 4.95 31.44
C PRO A 729 10.89 5.29 30.33
N VAL A 730 9.58 5.24 30.62
CA VAL A 730 8.53 5.60 29.66
C VAL A 730 8.55 7.11 29.36
N ALA A 731 8.57 7.94 30.42
CA ALA A 731 8.64 9.39 30.28
C ALA A 731 9.89 9.83 29.51
N ARG A 732 11.03 9.20 29.80
CA ARG A 732 12.29 9.46 29.11
C ARG A 732 12.20 9.11 27.62
N ARG A 733 11.68 7.94 27.28
CA ARG A 733 11.51 7.56 25.85
C ARG A 733 10.65 8.57 25.09
N PHE A 734 9.49 8.93 25.62
CA PHE A 734 8.65 9.92 24.97
C PHE A 734 9.33 11.29 24.84
N ARG A 735 10.03 11.73 25.87
CA ARG A 735 10.78 12.99 25.84
C ARG A 735 11.88 12.95 24.78
N ASP A 736 12.70 11.94 24.78
CA ASP A 736 13.82 11.79 23.83
C ASP A 736 13.32 11.72 22.38
N ALA A 737 12.19 11.05 22.16
CA ALA A 737 11.59 10.92 20.86
C ALA A 737 10.92 12.20 20.36
N PHE A 738 10.23 12.94 21.20
CA PHE A 738 9.37 14.05 20.74
C PHE A 738 9.92 15.45 21.03
N LYS A 739 10.96 15.60 21.86
CA LYS A 739 11.54 16.91 22.16
C LYS A 739 11.91 17.73 20.91
N PRO A 740 12.54 17.19 19.86
CA PRO A 740 12.82 17.97 18.66
C PRO A 740 11.55 18.53 17.99
N ILE A 741 10.44 17.77 18.04
CA ILE A 741 9.17 18.21 17.48
C ILE A 741 8.58 19.35 18.36
N TRP A 742 8.58 19.18 19.67
CA TRP A 742 8.10 20.23 20.59
C TRP A 742 8.92 21.53 20.47
N ASP A 743 10.24 21.42 20.38
CA ASP A 743 11.13 22.56 20.16
C ASP A 743 10.83 23.26 18.82
N ALA A 744 10.53 22.50 17.76
CA ALA A 744 10.13 23.07 16.47
C ALA A 744 8.75 23.78 16.56
N MET A 745 7.79 23.19 17.26
CA MET A 745 6.47 23.83 17.51
C MET A 745 6.62 25.14 18.27
N GLU A 746 7.49 25.20 19.27
CA GLU A 746 7.76 26.43 20.03
C GLU A 746 8.46 27.50 19.16
N ARG A 747 9.36 27.11 18.28
CA ARG A 747 9.96 28.03 17.30
C ARG A 747 8.92 28.55 16.32
N ASN A 748 8.07 27.69 15.78
CA ASN A 748 6.99 28.06 14.86
C ASN A 748 6.00 29.05 15.50
N ALA A 749 5.68 28.87 16.79
CA ALA A 749 4.80 29.79 17.52
C ALA A 749 5.39 31.21 17.63
N ARG A 750 6.71 31.36 17.64
CA ARG A 750 7.42 32.66 17.67
C ARG A 750 7.71 33.19 16.27
N ASP A 751 7.99 32.30 15.34
CA ASP A 751 8.31 32.61 13.95
C ASP A 751 7.56 31.65 13.01
N PRO A 752 6.45 32.08 12.45
CA PRO A 752 5.63 31.26 11.54
C PRO A 752 6.34 30.81 10.25
N SER A 753 7.54 31.37 9.96
CA SER A 753 8.36 30.89 8.83
C SER A 753 9.02 29.53 9.10
N VAL A 754 9.07 29.09 10.35
CA VAL A 754 9.58 27.78 10.75
C VAL A 754 8.52 26.72 10.46
N GLU A 755 8.71 25.91 9.44
CA GLU A 755 7.83 24.80 9.11
C GLU A 755 8.18 23.57 9.95
N VAL A 756 7.28 23.16 10.83
CA VAL A 756 7.52 22.05 11.77
C VAL A 756 7.74 20.73 11.01
N GLU A 757 6.99 20.51 9.96
CA GLU A 757 7.11 19.32 9.10
C GLU A 757 8.50 19.23 8.45
N ASN A 758 9.11 20.37 8.09
CA ASN A 758 10.47 20.39 7.56
C ASN A 758 11.51 20.02 8.64
N GLU A 759 11.30 20.46 9.89
CA GLU A 759 12.16 20.05 11.01
C GLU A 759 12.00 18.55 11.33
N ILE A 760 10.78 18.02 11.31
CA ILE A 760 10.55 16.58 11.44
C ILE A 760 11.28 15.82 10.33
N PHE A 761 11.14 16.29 9.09
CA PHE A 761 11.82 15.68 7.94
C PHE A 761 13.34 15.64 8.14
N LYS A 762 13.96 16.76 8.50
CA LYS A 762 15.42 16.85 8.72
C LYS A 762 15.89 15.90 9.81
N VAL A 763 15.21 15.87 10.94
CA VAL A 763 15.64 15.08 12.12
C VAL A 763 15.39 13.61 11.93
N TYR A 764 14.19 13.23 11.49
CA TYR A 764 13.73 11.83 11.54
C TYR A 764 13.68 11.13 10.19
N ILE A 765 13.81 11.87 9.08
CA ILE A 765 13.83 11.29 7.75
C ILE A 765 15.23 11.46 7.13
N ALA A 766 15.71 12.67 6.95
CA ALA A 766 17.02 12.90 6.35
C ALA A 766 18.19 12.34 7.19
N ASN A 767 18.13 12.49 8.51
CA ASN A 767 19.15 12.04 9.45
C ASN A 767 18.66 10.88 10.35
N ALA A 768 17.82 10.02 9.82
CA ALA A 768 17.19 8.92 10.55
C ALA A 768 18.20 7.98 11.22
N ASP A 769 19.28 7.61 10.53
CA ASP A 769 20.32 6.73 11.03
C ASP A 769 21.01 7.29 12.28
N GLU A 770 21.37 8.57 12.31
CA GLU A 770 21.98 9.23 13.46
C GLU A 770 20.97 9.37 14.61
N THR A 771 19.76 9.79 14.30
CA THR A 771 18.71 10.02 15.28
C THR A 771 18.31 8.71 15.96
N PHE A 772 18.06 7.65 15.19
CA PHE A 772 17.67 6.37 15.75
C PHE A 772 18.81 5.64 16.45
N SER A 773 20.05 5.81 16.00
CA SER A 773 21.23 5.32 16.73
C SER A 773 21.33 5.97 18.11
N ARG A 774 21.14 7.30 18.21
CA ARG A 774 21.11 8.03 19.48
C ARG A 774 19.98 7.55 20.40
N LEU A 775 18.84 7.18 19.83
CA LEU A 775 17.70 6.62 20.57
C LEU A 775 17.91 5.15 20.94
N GLY A 776 19.07 4.54 20.66
CA GLY A 776 19.38 3.15 20.95
C GLY A 776 18.70 2.16 20.02
N VAL A 777 18.23 2.61 18.86
CA VAL A 777 17.58 1.79 17.86
C VAL A 777 18.49 1.74 16.63
N GLY A 778 19.12 0.60 16.38
CA GLY A 778 19.93 0.42 15.18
C GLY A 778 19.06 0.46 13.93
N TRP A 779 19.43 1.27 12.97
CA TRP A 779 18.73 1.40 11.71
C TRP A 779 19.69 1.34 10.53
N GLU A 780 19.50 0.41 9.64
CA GLU A 780 20.19 0.38 8.34
C GLU A 780 19.16 0.46 7.21
N VAL A 781 19.17 1.54 6.46
CA VAL A 781 18.36 1.66 5.25
C VAL A 781 19.26 2.01 4.07
N GLN A 782 19.23 1.19 3.06
CA GLN A 782 20.06 1.32 1.86
C GLN A 782 19.87 2.63 1.09
N TYR A 783 18.83 3.43 1.41
CA TYR A 783 18.54 4.70 0.72
C TYR A 783 19.15 5.93 1.42
N TRP A 784 19.63 5.81 2.67
CA TRP A 784 20.22 6.92 3.42
C TRP A 784 21.69 7.11 3.08
N THR A 785 21.90 7.76 1.97
CA THR A 785 23.23 8.17 1.51
C THR A 785 23.60 9.53 2.10
N PRO A 786 24.89 9.93 2.08
CA PRO A 786 25.27 11.30 2.43
C PRO A 786 24.59 12.37 1.57
N ALA A 787 24.20 12.03 0.33
CA ALA A 787 23.42 12.91 -0.53
C ALA A 787 21.98 13.07 -0.04
N PHE A 788 21.35 11.99 0.41
CA PHE A 788 19.99 12.01 0.96
C PHE A 788 19.88 12.90 2.21
N LYS A 789 20.88 12.87 3.08
CA LYS A 789 20.94 13.70 4.30
C LYS A 789 20.90 15.22 4.05
N LYS A 790 21.21 15.65 2.83
CA LYS A 790 21.13 17.06 2.42
C LYS A 790 19.73 17.49 1.96
N LEU A 791 18.79 16.56 1.82
CA LEU A 791 17.41 16.88 1.43
C LEU A 791 16.67 17.59 2.56
N ASP A 792 15.76 18.44 2.15
CA ASP A 792 14.69 19.02 2.97
C ASP A 792 13.45 19.28 2.10
N LEU A 793 12.34 19.69 2.71
CA LEU A 793 11.11 19.95 1.96
C LEU A 793 11.27 21.07 0.94
N ASN A 794 12.09 22.09 1.24
CA ASN A 794 12.31 23.21 0.33
C ASN A 794 13.10 22.80 -0.92
N ILE A 795 14.06 21.89 -0.75
CA ILE A 795 14.79 21.29 -1.87
C ILE A 795 13.85 20.42 -2.71
N LEU A 796 13.01 19.60 -2.07
CA LEU A 796 12.04 18.75 -2.76
C LEU A 796 11.02 19.58 -3.57
N ARG A 797 10.59 20.73 -3.04
CA ARG A 797 9.70 21.66 -3.76
C ARG A 797 10.29 22.13 -5.08
N LYS A 798 11.61 22.32 -5.16
CA LYS A 798 12.28 22.69 -6.41
C LYS A 798 12.16 21.63 -7.51
N PHE A 799 12.14 20.35 -7.11
CA PHE A 799 11.95 19.23 -8.04
C PHE A 799 10.47 18.95 -8.37
N ARG A 800 9.54 19.59 -7.69
CA ARG A 800 8.09 19.49 -7.93
C ARG A 800 7.61 18.03 -8.11
N THR A 801 6.81 17.78 -9.14
CA THR A 801 6.25 16.45 -9.46
C THR A 801 7.25 15.50 -10.09
N VAL A 802 8.39 15.99 -10.58
CA VAL A 802 9.47 15.15 -11.09
C VAL A 802 10.16 14.40 -9.94
N GLY A 803 10.46 15.09 -8.84
CA GLY A 803 11.12 14.50 -7.69
C GLY A 803 12.49 13.89 -7.99
N VAL A 804 12.96 13.01 -7.13
CA VAL A 804 14.27 12.34 -7.23
C VAL A 804 14.12 10.83 -7.02
N ILE A 805 14.93 10.03 -7.71
CA ILE A 805 14.99 8.57 -7.49
C ILE A 805 15.98 8.24 -6.36
N LEU A 806 15.57 7.37 -5.45
CA LEU A 806 16.45 6.87 -4.38
C LEU A 806 17.11 5.52 -4.76
N PRO A 807 18.29 5.20 -4.21
CA PRO A 807 19.18 6.05 -3.40
C PRO A 807 19.79 7.17 -4.22
N LEU A 808 19.98 8.33 -3.58
CA LEU A 808 20.75 9.43 -4.18
C LEU A 808 22.24 9.13 -4.06
N THR A 809 22.96 9.25 -5.17
CA THR A 809 24.41 9.18 -5.20
C THR A 809 25.05 10.56 -5.05
N GLU A 810 24.33 11.60 -5.43
CA GLU A 810 24.76 12.99 -5.32
C GLU A 810 23.58 13.96 -5.20
N LEU A 811 23.73 14.99 -4.39
CA LEU A 811 22.88 16.17 -4.34
C LEU A 811 23.78 17.42 -4.26
N LYS A 812 23.67 18.28 -5.26
CA LYS A 812 24.51 19.48 -5.39
C LYS A 812 23.64 20.72 -5.54
N ILE A 813 23.93 21.74 -4.74
CA ILE A 813 23.37 23.07 -4.89
C ILE A 813 24.41 23.93 -5.57
N ASN A 814 24.14 24.44 -6.75
CA ASN A 814 25.04 25.20 -7.54
C ASN A 814 25.01 26.71 -7.18
N PRO A 815 26.05 27.48 -7.44
CA PRO A 815 26.10 28.92 -7.15
C PRO A 815 25.02 29.75 -7.87
N ASP A 816 24.52 29.26 -9.01
CA ASP A 816 23.40 29.87 -9.76
C ASP A 816 22.05 29.60 -9.15
N GLY A 817 21.99 28.87 -8.03
CA GLY A 817 20.74 28.47 -7.34
C GLY A 817 20.07 27.23 -7.92
N SER A 818 20.61 26.62 -8.98
CA SER A 818 20.11 25.34 -9.48
C SER A 818 20.48 24.21 -8.53
N VAL A 819 19.64 23.16 -8.52
CA VAL A 819 19.87 21.95 -7.71
C VAL A 819 19.93 20.74 -8.64
N GLU A 820 21.02 19.99 -8.54
CA GLU A 820 21.20 18.74 -9.27
C GLU A 820 21.13 17.56 -8.31
N ALA A 821 20.30 16.56 -8.63
CA ALA A 821 20.21 15.30 -7.93
C ALA A 821 20.52 14.15 -8.87
N ARG A 822 21.26 13.15 -8.39
CA ARG A 822 21.58 11.92 -9.10
C ARG A 822 21.13 10.70 -8.29
N GLY A 823 20.44 9.76 -8.93
CA GLY A 823 19.93 8.56 -8.26
C GLY A 823 20.00 7.31 -9.12
N ILE A 824 20.07 6.16 -8.47
CA ILE A 824 20.23 4.84 -9.11
C ILE A 824 18.92 4.37 -9.75
N VAL A 825 18.94 4.10 -11.06
CA VAL A 825 17.75 3.63 -11.80
C VAL A 825 17.38 2.21 -11.41
N ASN A 826 18.35 1.31 -11.38
CA ASN A 826 18.16 -0.11 -11.05
C ASN A 826 19.23 -0.58 -10.07
N LEU A 827 18.78 -1.05 -8.90
CA LEU A 827 19.67 -1.42 -7.79
C LEU A 827 20.55 -2.66 -8.06
N MET A 828 20.20 -3.46 -9.05
CA MET A 828 20.99 -4.63 -9.45
C MET A 828 22.18 -4.26 -10.36
N GLU A 829 22.09 -3.13 -11.09
CA GLU A 829 23.10 -2.75 -12.06
C GLU A 829 24.50 -2.57 -11.45
N PRO A 830 24.67 -1.77 -10.37
CA PRO A 830 26.00 -1.54 -9.83
C PRO A 830 26.67 -2.80 -9.26
N ALA A 831 25.87 -3.78 -8.85
CA ALA A 831 26.39 -5.04 -8.31
C ALA A 831 26.87 -6.01 -9.39
N LEU A 832 26.20 -6.02 -10.53
CA LEU A 832 26.38 -7.04 -11.56
C LEU A 832 27.19 -6.58 -12.76
N ASN A 833 27.21 -5.27 -13.04
CA ASN A 833 27.81 -4.69 -14.24
C ASN A 833 28.90 -3.67 -13.91
N PRO A 834 29.84 -3.39 -14.84
CA PRO A 834 30.90 -2.40 -14.64
C PRO A 834 30.38 -0.95 -14.68
N GLN A 835 29.24 -0.74 -15.31
CA GLN A 835 28.54 0.55 -15.38
C GLN A 835 27.06 0.37 -15.00
N TYR A 836 26.45 1.44 -14.49
CA TYR A 836 25.04 1.51 -14.15
C TYR A 836 24.41 2.83 -14.62
N ARG A 837 23.11 2.85 -14.70
CA ARG A 837 22.33 4.02 -15.06
C ARG A 837 22.03 4.89 -13.84
N GLU A 838 22.39 6.17 -13.91
CA GLU A 838 21.92 7.23 -13.02
C GLU A 838 20.88 8.09 -13.71
N GLU A 839 19.79 8.38 -13.02
CA GLU A 839 18.93 9.48 -13.40
C GLU A 839 19.48 10.78 -12.81
N VAL A 840 19.64 11.77 -13.66
CA VAL A 840 20.08 13.13 -13.30
C VAL A 840 18.88 14.07 -13.48
N VAL A 841 18.55 14.78 -12.42
CA VAL A 841 17.49 15.79 -12.44
C VAL A 841 18.08 17.12 -12.01
N VAL A 842 17.92 18.16 -12.84
CA VAL A 842 18.39 19.52 -12.56
C VAL A 842 17.17 20.44 -12.48
N ALA A 843 16.93 21.01 -11.30
CA ALA A 843 15.92 22.06 -11.10
C ALA A 843 16.60 23.44 -11.15
N ARG A 844 16.18 24.29 -12.07
CA ARG A 844 16.73 25.63 -12.28
C ARG A 844 15.90 26.72 -11.57
N PRO A 845 16.50 27.88 -11.23
CA PRO A 845 15.77 28.98 -10.59
C PRO A 845 14.58 29.52 -11.39
N ASP A 846 14.62 29.40 -12.72
CA ASP A 846 13.51 29.81 -13.61
C ASP A 846 12.32 28.81 -13.61
N GLY A 847 12.42 27.76 -12.79
CA GLY A 847 11.41 26.71 -12.71
C GLY A 847 11.54 25.62 -13.77
N THR A 848 12.55 25.68 -14.64
CA THR A 848 12.81 24.61 -15.62
C THR A 848 13.39 23.40 -14.92
N ILE A 849 12.90 22.20 -15.25
CA ILE A 849 13.46 20.93 -14.79
C ILE A 849 13.97 20.15 -15.99
N GLU A 850 15.23 19.76 -15.93
CA GLU A 850 15.88 18.91 -16.93
C GLU A 850 16.09 17.52 -16.33
N ARG A 851 15.76 16.47 -17.10
CA ARG A 851 15.91 15.08 -16.69
C ARG A 851 16.61 14.28 -17.78
N ARG A 852 17.62 13.48 -17.38
CA ARG A 852 18.35 12.59 -18.30
C ARG A 852 18.85 11.35 -17.55
N ILE A 853 19.19 10.31 -18.30
CA ILE A 853 19.85 9.11 -17.77
C ILE A 853 21.26 9.04 -18.37
N GLU A 854 22.24 8.85 -17.49
CA GLU A 854 23.68 8.73 -17.79
C GLU A 854 24.21 7.37 -17.36
N LEU A 855 25.20 6.84 -18.09
CA LEU A 855 25.97 5.67 -17.67
C LEU A 855 27.19 6.13 -16.87
N VAL A 856 27.37 5.56 -15.69
CA VAL A 856 28.49 5.88 -14.79
C VAL A 856 29.13 4.60 -14.25
N SER A 857 30.37 4.72 -13.75
CA SER A 857 31.09 3.58 -13.17
C SER A 857 30.38 3.03 -11.94
N SER A 858 30.21 1.71 -11.87
CA SER A 858 29.56 1.01 -10.75
C SER A 858 30.32 1.14 -9.43
N GLU A 859 31.59 1.50 -9.44
CA GLU A 859 32.37 1.75 -8.22
C GLU A 859 31.76 2.85 -7.36
N LYS A 860 31.14 3.86 -7.98
CA LYS A 860 30.46 4.97 -7.29
C LYS A 860 29.30 4.50 -6.40
N ALA A 861 28.62 3.41 -6.75
CA ALA A 861 27.37 3.02 -6.15
C ALA A 861 27.33 1.61 -5.54
N ARG A 862 28.44 0.86 -5.53
CA ARG A 862 28.48 -0.52 -5.02
C ARG A 862 27.97 -0.66 -3.58
N GLY A 863 28.24 0.32 -2.73
CA GLY A 863 27.78 0.33 -1.34
C GLY A 863 26.26 0.49 -1.17
N TYR A 864 25.55 0.92 -2.21
CA TYR A 864 24.10 1.16 -2.21
C TYR A 864 23.32 0.15 -3.05
N ALA A 865 24.04 -0.72 -3.76
CA ALA A 865 23.45 -1.73 -4.63
C ALA A 865 22.98 -2.96 -3.83
N VAL A 866 22.14 -3.75 -4.48
CA VAL A 866 21.82 -5.11 -4.01
C VAL A 866 23.12 -5.95 -4.03
N ASN A 867 23.47 -6.57 -2.92
CA ASN A 867 24.74 -7.29 -2.76
C ASN A 867 24.61 -8.80 -2.71
N LYS A 868 23.38 -9.32 -2.79
CA LYS A 868 23.10 -10.77 -2.73
C LYS A 868 21.96 -11.17 -3.65
N LEU A 869 21.99 -12.44 -4.08
CA LEU A 869 20.88 -13.10 -4.77
C LEU A 869 20.89 -14.59 -4.44
N ARG A 870 19.78 -15.13 -3.97
CA ARG A 870 19.65 -16.53 -3.60
C ARG A 870 18.26 -17.10 -3.88
N ALA A 871 18.20 -18.30 -4.41
CA ALA A 871 16.98 -19.05 -4.59
C ALA A 871 16.55 -19.75 -3.29
N TRP A 872 15.29 -20.15 -3.22
CA TRP A 872 14.79 -21.01 -2.15
C TRP A 872 13.59 -21.84 -2.64
N PRO A 873 13.59 -23.16 -2.46
CA PRO A 873 12.51 -23.99 -2.97
C PRO A 873 11.15 -23.64 -2.36
N SER A 874 10.16 -23.43 -3.22
CA SER A 874 8.76 -23.26 -2.83
C SER A 874 7.95 -24.47 -3.24
N LEU A 875 7.39 -25.19 -2.25
CA LEU A 875 6.54 -26.36 -2.48
C LEU A 875 5.07 -26.02 -2.25
N TRP A 876 4.23 -26.53 -3.12
CA TRP A 876 2.79 -26.54 -2.89
C TRP A 876 2.40 -27.80 -2.10
N LEU A 877 1.82 -27.60 -0.92
CA LEU A 877 1.44 -28.66 0.00
C LEU A 877 -0.08 -28.85 0.09
N GLY A 878 -0.82 -28.35 -0.88
CA GLY A 878 -2.29 -28.27 -0.83
C GLY A 878 -2.78 -26.90 -0.41
N HIS A 879 -4.06 -26.81 -0.08
CA HIS A 879 -4.63 -25.58 0.49
C HIS A 879 -4.44 -25.55 2.01
N PRO A 880 -4.29 -24.36 2.63
CA PRO A 880 -4.25 -24.22 4.07
C PRO A 880 -5.48 -24.81 4.76
N LEU A 881 -5.35 -25.27 5.99
CA LEU A 881 -6.41 -25.98 6.73
C LEU A 881 -7.77 -25.29 6.67
N TYR A 882 -7.82 -23.99 6.99
CA TYR A 882 -9.07 -23.23 6.95
C TYR A 882 -9.73 -23.21 5.57
N VAL A 883 -8.93 -23.14 4.52
CA VAL A 883 -9.41 -23.14 3.14
C VAL A 883 -9.91 -24.53 2.76
N ALA A 884 -9.14 -25.58 3.09
CA ALA A 884 -9.49 -26.98 2.81
C ALA A 884 -10.80 -27.41 3.52
N GLU A 885 -11.04 -26.89 4.72
CA GLU A 885 -12.31 -27.11 5.43
C GLU A 885 -13.50 -26.46 4.70
N LEU A 886 -13.37 -25.23 4.24
CA LEU A 886 -14.41 -24.55 3.46
C LEU A 886 -14.70 -25.24 2.12
N MET A 887 -13.70 -25.83 1.48
CA MET A 887 -13.87 -26.50 0.19
C MET A 887 -14.84 -27.70 0.26
N LYS A 888 -15.10 -28.27 1.44
CA LYS A 888 -15.99 -29.40 1.61
C LYS A 888 -17.47 -29.03 1.37
N ASP A 889 -17.88 -27.84 1.83
CA ASP A 889 -19.28 -27.43 1.91
C ASP A 889 -19.63 -26.18 1.12
N TYR A 890 -18.62 -25.44 0.62
CA TYR A 890 -18.78 -24.17 -0.08
C TYR A 890 -18.29 -24.27 -1.52
N LYS A 891 -19.22 -24.06 -2.47
CA LYS A 891 -19.05 -24.39 -3.90
C LYS A 891 -18.14 -23.45 -4.65
N TYR A 892 -18.15 -22.14 -4.32
CA TYR A 892 -17.54 -21.11 -5.15
C TYR A 892 -16.25 -20.55 -4.55
N TRP A 893 -15.22 -20.42 -5.36
CA TRP A 893 -14.14 -19.51 -5.05
C TRP A 893 -14.66 -18.06 -5.09
N VAL A 894 -14.37 -17.29 -4.08
CA VAL A 894 -14.70 -15.87 -4.02
C VAL A 894 -13.41 -15.08 -4.17
N LEU A 895 -13.07 -14.76 -5.41
CA LEU A 895 -12.02 -13.78 -5.68
C LEU A 895 -12.50 -12.40 -5.26
N ASN A 896 -11.59 -11.58 -4.81
CA ASN A 896 -11.92 -10.21 -4.46
C ASN A 896 -10.92 -9.22 -5.04
N GLY A 897 -11.36 -8.01 -5.23
CA GLY A 897 -10.52 -6.97 -5.79
C GLY A 897 -11.22 -5.62 -5.84
N ARG A 898 -10.50 -4.65 -6.35
CA ARG A 898 -11.01 -3.29 -6.58
C ARG A 898 -11.68 -3.18 -7.95
N TYR A 899 -12.47 -2.15 -8.06
CA TYR A 899 -12.90 -1.63 -9.34
C TYR A 899 -12.27 -0.25 -9.57
N ASN A 900 -12.25 0.20 -10.82
CA ASN A 900 -11.47 1.40 -11.14
C ASN A 900 -12.01 2.68 -10.49
N GLU A 901 -13.31 2.75 -10.30
CA GLU A 901 -14.00 3.89 -9.73
C GLU A 901 -13.91 3.96 -8.22
N ILE A 902 -13.93 2.80 -7.52
CA ILE A 902 -13.99 2.71 -6.06
C ILE A 902 -12.61 2.45 -5.49
N TRP A 903 -12.25 3.22 -4.46
CA TRP A 903 -10.95 3.12 -3.83
C TRP A 903 -11.03 2.58 -2.39
N GLN A 904 -10.33 1.46 -2.13
CA GLN A 904 -10.17 0.88 -0.79
C GLN A 904 -11.52 0.71 -0.06
N THR A 905 -11.68 1.34 1.11
CA THR A 905 -12.90 1.32 1.91
C THR A 905 -14.03 2.17 1.34
N GLY A 906 -13.76 3.02 0.35
CA GLY A 906 -14.74 3.82 -0.37
C GLY A 906 -15.22 5.08 0.34
N TYR A 907 -14.57 5.53 1.42
CA TYR A 907 -15.06 6.71 2.17
C TYR A 907 -15.00 8.03 1.39
N GLN A 908 -14.07 8.14 0.45
CA GLN A 908 -13.96 9.32 -0.41
C GLN A 908 -14.89 9.28 -1.63
N ASP A 909 -15.33 8.10 -2.04
CA ASP A 909 -16.07 7.91 -3.29
C ASP A 909 -17.46 8.58 -3.28
N PRO A 910 -18.21 8.61 -2.17
CA PRO A 910 -19.48 9.32 -2.10
C PRO A 910 -19.39 10.84 -2.34
N ASN A 911 -18.19 11.41 -2.31
CA ASN A 911 -17.99 12.83 -2.63
C ASN A 911 -18.03 13.09 -4.15
N SER A 912 -17.99 12.05 -4.97
CA SER A 912 -18.15 12.14 -6.42
C SER A 912 -19.39 11.40 -6.89
N GLU A 913 -20.38 12.14 -7.35
CA GLU A 913 -21.67 11.60 -7.80
C GLU A 913 -21.49 10.68 -9.02
N VAL A 914 -20.57 11.01 -9.91
CA VAL A 914 -20.29 10.22 -11.13
C VAL A 914 -19.85 8.79 -10.76
N LEU A 915 -19.03 8.65 -9.72
CA LEU A 915 -18.48 7.36 -9.33
C LEU A 915 -19.53 6.49 -8.65
N ILE A 916 -20.33 7.10 -7.78
CA ILE A 916 -21.39 6.38 -7.05
C ILE A 916 -22.56 5.99 -7.97
N ARG A 917 -22.92 6.82 -8.93
CA ARG A 917 -23.96 6.48 -9.91
C ARG A 917 -23.59 5.25 -10.74
N ARG A 918 -22.31 5.05 -11.05
CA ARG A 918 -21.85 3.89 -11.82
C ARG A 918 -21.93 2.59 -11.02
N TRP A 919 -21.60 2.62 -9.76
CA TRP A 919 -21.60 1.48 -8.84
C TRP A 919 -22.31 1.84 -7.53
N PRO A 920 -23.64 1.97 -7.54
CA PRO A 920 -24.41 2.38 -6.36
C PRO A 920 -24.42 1.32 -5.26
N TYR A 921 -24.11 0.06 -5.60
CA TYR A 921 -24.15 -1.08 -4.69
C TYR A 921 -22.95 -2.01 -4.89
N ALA A 922 -22.62 -2.79 -3.86
CA ALA A 922 -21.68 -3.89 -3.97
C ALA A 922 -22.21 -4.96 -4.95
N PHE A 923 -21.32 -5.49 -5.80
CA PHE A 923 -21.69 -6.48 -6.81
C PHE A 923 -20.82 -7.73 -6.73
N ILE A 924 -21.35 -8.84 -7.27
CA ILE A 924 -20.64 -10.09 -7.46
C ILE A 924 -20.76 -10.56 -8.92
N GLN A 925 -19.62 -10.82 -9.56
CA GLN A 925 -19.59 -11.47 -10.87
C GLN A 925 -19.77 -12.97 -10.71
N VAL A 926 -20.69 -13.54 -11.50
CA VAL A 926 -21.02 -14.96 -11.52
C VAL A 926 -20.94 -15.46 -12.96
N ASN A 927 -20.28 -16.60 -13.18
CA ASN A 927 -20.19 -17.17 -14.53
C ASN A 927 -21.59 -17.51 -15.08
N PRO A 928 -21.87 -17.36 -16.39
CA PRO A 928 -23.17 -17.67 -17.00
C PRO A 928 -23.65 -19.10 -16.76
N GLU A 929 -22.77 -20.09 -16.70
CA GLU A 929 -23.12 -21.49 -16.40
C GLU A 929 -23.55 -21.63 -14.95
N ASP A 930 -22.80 -21.04 -14.01
CA ASP A 930 -23.13 -21.05 -12.60
C ASP A 930 -24.43 -20.27 -12.33
N ALA A 931 -24.61 -19.14 -13.00
CA ALA A 931 -25.83 -18.34 -12.87
C ALA A 931 -27.07 -19.13 -13.30
N ARG A 932 -27.00 -19.85 -14.43
CA ARG A 932 -28.10 -20.74 -14.88
C ARG A 932 -28.38 -21.85 -13.87
N ARG A 933 -27.33 -22.49 -13.32
CA ARG A 933 -27.45 -23.56 -12.34
C ARG A 933 -28.12 -23.10 -11.03
N GLU A 934 -27.82 -21.86 -10.60
CA GLU A 934 -28.37 -21.27 -9.37
C GLU A 934 -29.64 -20.44 -9.63
N GLY A 935 -30.16 -20.35 -10.87
CA GLY A 935 -31.33 -19.55 -11.22
C GLY A 935 -31.15 -18.06 -11.01
N LEU A 936 -29.95 -17.53 -11.33
CA LEU A 936 -29.55 -16.14 -11.13
C LEU A 936 -29.53 -15.37 -12.46
N GLU A 937 -29.94 -14.12 -12.39
CA GLU A 937 -29.89 -13.14 -13.48
C GLU A 937 -29.19 -11.85 -13.06
N ASN A 938 -28.81 -11.03 -14.04
CA ASN A 938 -28.33 -9.69 -13.78
C ASN A 938 -29.31 -8.87 -12.94
N GLY A 939 -28.83 -8.27 -11.85
CA GLY A 939 -29.65 -7.46 -10.96
C GLY A 939 -30.39 -8.25 -9.87
N ASP A 940 -30.20 -9.56 -9.79
CA ASP A 940 -30.62 -10.33 -8.63
C ASP A 940 -29.79 -9.93 -7.41
N ILE A 941 -30.38 -10.02 -6.24
CA ILE A 941 -29.73 -9.78 -4.97
C ILE A 941 -29.46 -11.12 -4.32
N VAL A 942 -28.19 -11.41 -4.05
CA VAL A 942 -27.76 -12.61 -3.36
C VAL A 942 -27.10 -12.28 -2.04
N VAL A 943 -27.19 -13.19 -1.09
CA VAL A 943 -26.29 -13.23 0.07
C VAL A 943 -25.15 -14.19 -0.26
N VAL A 944 -23.93 -13.67 -0.21
CA VAL A 944 -22.69 -14.45 -0.24
C VAL A 944 -22.36 -14.82 1.20
N TYR A 945 -22.19 -16.09 1.51
CA TYR A 945 -22.04 -16.53 2.89
C TYR A 945 -21.13 -17.74 3.07
N ASN A 946 -20.49 -17.78 4.23
CA ASN A 946 -19.74 -18.92 4.77
C ASN A 946 -19.73 -18.84 6.32
N PRO A 947 -19.02 -19.72 7.06
CA PRO A 947 -19.01 -19.69 8.52
C PRO A 947 -18.43 -18.42 9.15
N HIS A 948 -17.72 -17.58 8.37
CA HIS A 948 -17.08 -16.37 8.87
C HIS A 948 -18.00 -15.15 8.82
N GLY A 949 -19.02 -15.19 7.96
CA GLY A 949 -19.97 -14.10 7.83
C GLY A 949 -20.79 -14.15 6.56
N SER A 950 -21.46 -13.03 6.27
CA SER A 950 -22.30 -12.91 5.10
C SER A 950 -22.36 -11.46 4.61
N VAL A 951 -22.57 -11.29 3.29
CA VAL A 951 -22.72 -9.97 2.69
C VAL A 951 -23.68 -10.02 1.50
N PRO A 952 -24.63 -9.07 1.39
CA PRO A 952 -25.46 -8.93 0.22
C PRO A 952 -24.68 -8.32 -0.94
N ALA A 953 -24.94 -8.81 -2.15
CA ALA A 953 -24.35 -8.27 -3.37
C ALA A 953 -25.33 -8.41 -4.54
N ILE A 954 -25.20 -7.51 -5.53
CA ILE A 954 -25.96 -7.57 -6.77
C ILE A 954 -25.23 -8.45 -7.77
N VAL A 955 -25.97 -9.37 -8.36
CA VAL A 955 -25.43 -10.29 -9.37
C VAL A 955 -25.13 -9.56 -10.68
N TRP A 956 -23.93 -9.75 -11.16
CA TRP A 956 -23.49 -9.43 -12.50
C TRP A 956 -23.04 -10.71 -13.19
N VAL A 957 -23.86 -11.22 -14.13
CA VAL A 957 -23.51 -12.39 -14.93
C VAL A 957 -22.43 -12.02 -15.92
N SER A 958 -21.27 -12.68 -15.83
CA SER A 958 -20.07 -12.26 -16.54
C SER A 958 -19.19 -13.44 -16.97
N GLU A 959 -18.73 -13.42 -18.22
CA GLU A 959 -17.71 -14.35 -18.73
C GLU A 959 -16.27 -14.03 -18.26
N MET A 960 -16.09 -12.96 -17.50
CA MET A 960 -14.79 -12.61 -16.93
C MET A 960 -14.35 -13.59 -15.84
N VAL A 961 -15.27 -14.30 -15.23
CA VAL A 961 -15.01 -15.36 -14.26
C VAL A 961 -15.29 -16.73 -14.87
N LYS A 962 -14.45 -17.75 -14.58
CA LYS A 962 -14.66 -19.11 -15.03
C LYS A 962 -15.70 -19.84 -14.15
N PRO A 963 -16.28 -20.97 -14.59
CA PRO A 963 -17.18 -21.76 -13.75
C PRO A 963 -16.54 -22.14 -12.40
N GLY A 964 -17.33 -22.09 -11.33
CA GLY A 964 -16.86 -22.31 -9.97
C GLY A 964 -16.11 -21.13 -9.32
N VAL A 965 -15.89 -20.05 -10.06
CA VAL A 965 -15.20 -18.84 -9.57
C VAL A 965 -16.13 -17.64 -9.65
N THR A 966 -16.17 -16.86 -8.59
CA THR A 966 -16.88 -15.58 -8.53
C THR A 966 -15.90 -14.45 -8.21
N PHE A 967 -16.29 -13.20 -8.51
CA PHE A 967 -15.54 -12.01 -8.11
C PHE A 967 -16.47 -11.07 -7.36
N LEU A 968 -16.18 -10.89 -6.08
CA LEU A 968 -16.89 -9.97 -5.18
C LEU A 968 -16.04 -8.72 -4.97
N ILE A 969 -16.64 -7.54 -5.09
CA ILE A 969 -15.90 -6.30 -4.82
C ILE A 969 -15.36 -6.29 -3.39
N MET A 970 -14.10 -5.88 -3.22
CA MET A 970 -13.38 -5.93 -1.96
C MET A 970 -14.08 -5.12 -0.87
N ALA A 971 -14.48 -3.90 -1.18
CA ALA A 971 -15.25 -3.02 -0.31
C ALA A 971 -16.08 -2.05 -1.16
N HIS A 972 -17.10 -1.47 -0.55
CA HIS A 972 -17.96 -0.47 -1.15
C HIS A 972 -18.28 0.59 -0.08
N PRO A 973 -18.56 1.86 -0.42
CA PRO A 973 -18.88 2.89 0.58
C PRO A 973 -19.93 2.44 1.61
N TYR A 974 -20.93 1.71 1.18
CA TYR A 974 -22.07 1.28 2.00
C TYR A 974 -22.08 -0.22 2.35
N SER A 975 -20.96 -0.92 2.15
CA SER A 975 -20.86 -2.37 2.40
C SER A 975 -19.47 -2.77 2.88
N VAL A 976 -19.39 -3.78 3.69
CA VAL A 976 -18.14 -4.43 4.09
C VAL A 976 -17.46 -5.12 2.89
N GLY A 977 -18.23 -5.53 1.89
CA GLY A 977 -17.70 -6.25 0.72
C GLY A 977 -17.18 -7.65 1.06
N ALA A 978 -16.20 -8.09 0.29
CA ALA A 978 -15.68 -9.46 0.38
C ALA A 978 -15.11 -9.85 1.75
N ASN A 979 -14.64 -8.87 2.54
CA ASN A 979 -14.00 -9.17 3.82
C ASN A 979 -14.97 -9.68 4.89
N ALA A 980 -16.29 -9.54 4.68
CA ALA A 980 -17.29 -10.21 5.53
C ALA A 980 -17.14 -11.74 5.52
N VAL A 981 -16.76 -12.31 4.38
CA VAL A 981 -16.64 -13.77 4.16
C VAL A 981 -15.20 -14.25 4.01
N THR A 982 -14.21 -13.35 4.02
CA THR A 982 -12.81 -13.70 3.81
C THR A 982 -12.32 -14.69 4.88
N THR A 983 -11.65 -15.74 4.41
CA THR A 983 -11.10 -16.77 5.29
C THR A 983 -10.01 -16.21 6.21
N PRO A 984 -10.06 -16.45 7.52
CA PRO A 984 -9.06 -15.96 8.46
C PRO A 984 -7.80 -16.84 8.50
N SER A 985 -7.34 -17.33 7.34
CA SER A 985 -6.07 -18.04 7.20
C SER A 985 -4.92 -17.03 7.12
N VAL A 986 -3.82 -17.34 7.79
CA VAL A 986 -2.65 -16.44 7.87
C VAL A 986 -1.39 -17.20 7.51
N GLU A 987 -0.66 -16.70 6.53
CA GLU A 987 0.62 -17.28 6.09
C GLU A 987 1.68 -17.05 7.17
N PRO A 988 2.42 -18.08 7.60
CA PRO A 988 3.23 -18.05 8.82
C PRO A 988 4.48 -17.15 8.76
N VAL A 989 5.11 -17.00 7.61
CA VAL A 989 6.36 -16.24 7.50
C VAL A 989 6.08 -14.74 7.40
N ALA A 990 5.26 -14.36 6.45
CA ALA A 990 4.90 -12.95 6.23
C ALA A 990 3.77 -12.48 7.15
N GLN A 991 3.05 -13.40 7.77
CA GLN A 991 1.88 -13.15 8.61
C GLN A 991 0.76 -12.38 7.90
N ASN A 992 0.65 -12.61 6.60
CA ASN A 992 -0.42 -12.07 5.79
C ASN A 992 -1.65 -12.97 5.84
N PRO A 993 -2.85 -12.38 5.97
CA PRO A 993 -4.07 -13.12 5.68
C PRO A 993 -4.16 -13.55 4.21
N ASP A 994 -4.72 -14.74 3.99
CA ASP A 994 -4.91 -15.30 2.65
C ASP A 994 -6.21 -14.79 2.01
N TYR A 995 -6.34 -13.47 1.84
CA TYR A 995 -7.58 -12.83 1.34
C TYR A 995 -8.09 -13.38 0.00
N LYS A 996 -7.23 -14.03 -0.79
CA LYS A 996 -7.58 -14.57 -2.12
C LYS A 996 -8.01 -16.02 -2.09
N LEU A 997 -7.94 -16.67 -0.93
CA LEU A 997 -8.29 -18.07 -0.76
C LEU A 997 -9.58 -18.20 0.07
N THR A 998 -10.69 -17.74 -0.48
CA THR A 998 -12.01 -17.76 0.19
C THR A 998 -13.00 -18.60 -0.60
N ARG A 999 -13.79 -19.40 0.12
CA ARG A 999 -14.91 -20.17 -0.44
C ARG A 999 -16.22 -19.71 0.20
N ALA A 1000 -17.28 -19.64 -0.60
CA ALA A 1000 -18.62 -19.30 -0.12
C ALA A 1000 -19.71 -19.94 -0.98
N ASN A 1001 -20.94 -19.87 -0.50
CA ASN A 1001 -22.15 -20.19 -1.25
C ASN A 1001 -22.94 -18.90 -1.53
N LEU A 1002 -23.84 -18.99 -2.50
CA LEU A 1002 -24.74 -17.92 -2.91
C LEU A 1002 -26.19 -18.32 -2.58
N ARG A 1003 -27.00 -17.38 -2.08
CA ARG A 1003 -28.43 -17.57 -1.88
C ARG A 1003 -29.18 -16.34 -2.36
N LYS A 1004 -30.07 -16.53 -3.35
CA LYS A 1004 -30.94 -15.46 -3.84
C LYS A 1004 -31.93 -15.03 -2.74
N ILE A 1005 -32.01 -13.71 -2.52
CA ILE A 1005 -32.93 -13.11 -1.54
C ILE A 1005 -33.92 -12.12 -2.17
N GLY A 1006 -33.70 -11.75 -3.43
CA GLY A 1006 -34.57 -10.84 -4.16
C GLY A 1006 -33.97 -10.42 -5.50
N SER A 1007 -34.53 -9.38 -6.09
CA SER A 1007 -34.09 -8.75 -7.33
C SER A 1007 -34.29 -7.25 -7.22
N LEU A 1008 -33.44 -6.49 -7.92
CA LEU A 1008 -33.63 -5.06 -8.08
C LEU A 1008 -34.95 -4.78 -8.84
N ARG A 1009 -35.61 -3.70 -8.48
CA ARG A 1009 -36.76 -3.22 -9.22
C ARG A 1009 -36.38 -2.94 -10.69
N PRO A 1010 -37.26 -3.20 -11.67
CA PRO A 1010 -36.95 -3.03 -13.09
C PRO A 1010 -36.37 -1.66 -13.43
N GLU A 1011 -36.86 -0.59 -12.81
CA GLU A 1011 -36.42 0.79 -13.06
C GLU A 1011 -34.97 0.99 -12.62
N VAL A 1012 -34.59 0.42 -11.48
CA VAL A 1012 -33.21 0.48 -10.97
C VAL A 1012 -32.30 -0.40 -11.82
N LYS A 1013 -32.73 -1.61 -12.15
CA LYS A 1013 -32.01 -2.55 -13.00
C LYS A 1013 -31.67 -1.92 -14.37
N ALA A 1014 -32.58 -1.16 -14.95
CA ALA A 1014 -32.40 -0.49 -16.23
C ALA A 1014 -31.33 0.63 -16.20
N THR A 1015 -31.00 1.17 -15.02
CA THR A 1015 -29.96 2.19 -14.87
C THR A 1015 -28.54 1.63 -14.73
N LEU A 1016 -28.42 0.31 -14.51
CA LEU A 1016 -27.13 -0.34 -14.29
C LEU A 1016 -26.60 -0.98 -15.57
N THR A 1017 -25.32 -0.84 -15.81
CA THR A 1017 -24.66 -1.44 -16.98
C THR A 1017 -23.96 -2.72 -16.57
N PHE A 1018 -24.62 -3.86 -16.74
CA PHE A 1018 -24.04 -5.20 -16.54
C PHE A 1018 -23.35 -5.67 -17.85
N LYS A 1019 -22.28 -5.00 -18.24
CA LYS A 1019 -21.53 -5.36 -19.45
C LYS A 1019 -20.07 -5.55 -19.13
N ASP A 1020 -19.55 -6.68 -19.57
CA ASP A 1020 -18.12 -6.94 -19.54
C ASP A 1020 -17.40 -5.90 -20.39
N ILE A 1021 -16.26 -5.40 -19.90
CA ILE A 1021 -15.43 -4.48 -20.65
C ILE A 1021 -14.86 -5.26 -21.85
N LYS A 1022 -15.17 -4.81 -23.04
CA LYS A 1022 -14.59 -5.32 -24.29
C LYS A 1022 -13.94 -4.14 -25.00
N PHE A 1023 -12.65 -4.23 -25.21
CA PHE A 1023 -11.91 -3.31 -26.06
C PHE A 1023 -12.00 -3.86 -27.49
N SER A 1024 -12.76 -3.19 -28.36
CA SER A 1024 -12.91 -3.57 -29.77
C SER A 1024 -11.67 -3.21 -30.57
#